data_68c2bfb38c9a7cc678bae21f98bcc7b3
#
_entry.id   68c2bfb38c9a7cc678bae21f98bcc7b3
#
_cell.length_a   1.000
_cell.length_b   1.000
_cell.length_c   1.000
_cell.angle_alpha   90.00
_cell.angle_beta   90.00
_cell.angle_gamma   90.00
#
_symmetry.space_group_name_H-M   'P 1'
#
loop_
_entity.id
_entity.type
_entity.pdbx_description
1 polymer ?
#
loop_
_entity_poly.entity_id
_entity_poly.type
_entity_poly.pdbx_seq_one_letter_code
_entity_poly.pdbx_strand_id
1 'polypeptide(L)'
;MRNHFSRNGRNATLVVCLLAMCGLNWSCKDDYVLDDEKPTWLNSSVYQSLQERGNFNTYLELLSDSDVNSTLSRKLQEVLSRTGSKTVFAANDSAWEAFFRHNATLPASDPWHNATSLRNLSLAQKKLLIHTSMLNNAIVMENLASSDGNGTNPPVRGQYMRRYTDVVLTDSIMYLPAAEVPYTTNDEETNFWRRFREGGTHPGIYLVNDSTLSMMLHFTQEHMSNHGITDEDFRIFMGRARRTSDVHIYDALLQEKDGVCENGYVNVTEKVIKPLPNMAEVLRTNGRTNIFSHMIDRFSFPAYNAAATRDYKTLHPEFNDSIFTKKYISKLGAGHRSVLSTPKEGGLGPDTYLAFDPGWNEFYDEEADARPDMAAMFVPDDETLVEYFKEGGGGWQLVKTYAANPGAVLPENMLETKDFKPLYEKIDAIPHKQLQSLLNVIMFNSFANSVPSKMYKLRNDAQEEMFSTTDIDMIDTCLLASNGAIYIMKKVYGPADYTSVAAPAHISKTNLVLQYAIYNGSSEKGDYMKLNYYAYLKAMKSRFTLFLPSDEAMQYYYDPVSMASQKPAVLALAYDEKIKDDSKFPITYRLYRYDKTTGVRGTAYANEKAEDDDVVNRLKDILESHTIVHDGTNPIDSEDEFYLTKNGSAIKVTRDASNKIIRVQGGFQLENERKINLGTLTPGSEIRGASEVNVLASNTHNLDNGRTYVLDDAPIIPATTSVYGILTEDTSFANPFREFFDLTQYSEEVIVGCGLVDDKLADTQKKSLLKKYKTFVDDGGVDQNVQFFNNYNYTLFAPDNAAIQAAIANGLPTWESIIDDYESLKDSDNVAHLTAKDSLRLQTKITYLNNFIRVHFLDNSVFADKTAKDETDYVTSSYDDSLGVFVKVHVERVAEGAGTALKVRDDMKNAAGNLISPQFDVNDSYKNLMARDVRCVKDGKAKSPKDQLSMNGITIQGSSFAVVHLINGTLKHTDKMPDFSNMHDCKRYLKRYPIYRGARDEQARMMLKQSMQKRY
;
A
#
# COMPACT_ATOMS: atom_id res chain seq x y z
N MET A 1 33.21 22.59 44.10
CA MET A 1 33.73 23.15 45.37
C MET A 1 33.16 22.36 46.52
N ARG A 2 34.04 21.72 47.26
CA ARG A 2 33.73 20.97 48.49
C ARG A 2 33.34 21.97 49.55
N ASN A 3 32.29 21.71 50.34
CA ASN A 3 32.18 22.23 51.67
C ASN A 3 31.66 21.17 52.62
N HIS A 4 32.49 20.91 53.59
CA HIS A 4 32.22 20.16 54.79
C HIS A 4 31.14 20.85 55.62
N PHE A 5 30.10 20.08 56.01
CA PHE A 5 29.32 20.42 57.21
C PHE A 5 29.42 19.32 58.26
N SER A 6 29.71 19.74 59.44
CA SER A 6 30.20 18.96 60.54
C SER A 6 29.15 18.01 61.14
N ARG A 7 29.68 16.91 61.64
CA ARG A 7 28.99 15.78 62.25
C ARG A 7 28.31 16.02 63.60
N ASN A 8 28.26 17.28 64.08
CA ASN A 8 27.79 17.62 65.47
C ASN A 8 26.35 18.09 65.59
N GLY A 9 25.61 18.27 64.46
CA GLY A 9 24.22 18.69 64.53
C GLY A 9 23.19 17.57 64.67
N ARG A 10 23.55 16.29 64.31
CA ARG A 10 22.62 15.18 64.31
C ARG A 10 22.30 14.54 65.67
N ASN A 11 23.16 14.68 66.61
CA ASN A 11 22.95 14.10 67.94
C ASN A 11 22.12 14.98 68.91
N ALA A 12 22.06 16.26 68.67
CA ALA A 12 21.21 17.18 69.46
C ALA A 12 19.72 17.06 69.07
N THR A 13 19.43 16.85 67.78
CA THR A 13 18.05 16.72 67.31
C THR A 13 17.43 15.37 67.72
N LEU A 14 18.24 14.31 67.83
CA LEU A 14 17.75 12.96 68.21
C LEU A 14 17.45 12.90 69.72
N VAL A 15 18.19 13.64 70.55
CA VAL A 15 17.94 13.73 72.01
C VAL A 15 16.71 14.59 72.35
N VAL A 16 16.43 15.62 71.54
CA VAL A 16 15.22 16.42 71.69
C VAL A 16 13.97 15.66 71.20
N CYS A 17 14.07 14.89 70.19
CA CYS A 17 12.98 14.04 69.74
C CYS A 17 12.68 12.86 70.67
N LEU A 18 13.71 12.29 71.32
CA LEU A 18 13.54 11.23 72.30
C LEU A 18 12.95 11.79 73.64
N LEU A 19 13.32 13.01 74.07
CA LEU A 19 12.74 13.68 75.24
C LEU A 19 11.29 14.14 74.98
N ALA A 20 10.96 14.52 73.72
CA ALA A 20 9.58 14.82 73.32
C ALA A 20 8.70 13.59 73.28
N MET A 21 9.21 12.39 72.84
CA MET A 21 8.49 11.13 72.88
C MET A 21 8.30 10.55 74.28
N CYS A 22 9.19 10.86 75.25
CA CYS A 22 8.98 10.44 76.62
C CYS A 22 8.02 11.37 77.41
N GLY A 23 7.82 12.61 76.91
CA GLY A 23 6.87 13.55 77.53
C GLY A 23 5.42 13.37 77.12
N LEU A 24 5.17 12.60 76.09
CA LEU A 24 3.81 12.30 75.50
C LEU A 24 3.16 11.04 76.08
N ASN A 25 3.83 10.32 76.97
CA ASN A 25 3.25 9.15 77.63
C ASN A 25 2.56 9.50 78.98
N TRP A 26 2.34 10.77 79.25
CA TRP A 26 1.56 11.18 80.40
C TRP A 26 0.33 11.96 79.94
N SER A 27 -0.53 11.35 79.19
CA SER A 27 -1.85 11.85 78.86
C SER A 27 -2.86 10.75 79.06
N CYS A 28 -3.68 10.96 80.06
CA CYS A 28 -5.03 10.46 80.25
C CYS A 28 -5.23 8.93 80.17
N LYS A 29 -5.23 8.30 81.28
CA LYS A 29 -6.21 7.30 81.55
C LYS A 29 -7.58 8.00 81.57
N ASP A 30 -8.12 8.38 80.50
CA ASP A 30 -9.56 8.41 80.40
C ASP A 30 -10.00 6.94 80.14
N ASP A 31 -10.79 6.41 80.98
CA ASP A 31 -11.62 5.25 80.73
C ASP A 31 -12.51 5.61 79.57
N TYR A 32 -11.99 5.33 78.28
CA TYR A 32 -12.82 5.28 77.19
C TYR A 32 -13.79 4.12 77.47
N VAL A 33 -14.95 4.44 77.94
CA VAL A 33 -16.13 3.65 77.77
C VAL A 33 -16.22 3.51 76.24
N LEU A 34 -15.86 2.34 75.74
CA LEU A 34 -16.10 1.97 74.34
C LEU A 34 -17.63 2.07 74.22
N ASP A 35 -18.08 3.23 73.78
CA ASP A 35 -19.43 3.39 73.32
C ASP A 35 -19.59 2.48 72.10
N ASP A 36 -20.03 1.27 72.30
CA ASP A 36 -20.32 0.27 71.32
C ASP A 36 -21.50 0.68 70.41
N GLU A 37 -22.17 1.80 70.74
CA GLU A 37 -23.25 2.37 69.93
C GLU A 37 -22.61 3.13 68.75
N LYS A 38 -22.89 2.62 67.52
CA LYS A 38 -22.56 3.31 66.28
C LYS A 38 -23.09 4.75 66.36
N PRO A 39 -22.30 5.75 65.98
CA PRO A 39 -22.77 7.12 65.82
C PRO A 39 -24.02 7.13 64.91
N THR A 40 -25.08 7.81 65.32
CA THR A 40 -26.34 7.88 64.56
C THR A 40 -26.24 8.46 63.16
N TRP A 41 -25.10 9.10 62.86
CA TRP A 41 -24.80 9.63 61.54
C TRP A 41 -24.03 8.62 60.64
N LEU A 42 -23.58 7.47 61.15
CA LEU A 42 -22.92 6.44 60.41
C LEU A 42 -23.95 5.55 59.74
N ASN A 43 -23.92 5.46 58.43
CA ASN A 43 -24.85 4.60 57.64
C ASN A 43 -24.64 3.10 57.95
N SER A 44 -25.60 2.28 57.58
CA SER A 44 -25.49 0.82 57.63
C SER A 44 -24.34 0.36 56.73
N SER A 45 -23.76 -0.78 57.06
CA SER A 45 -22.80 -1.42 56.17
C SER A 45 -23.44 -1.81 54.82
N VAL A 46 -22.65 -2.07 53.80
CA VAL A 46 -23.16 -2.54 52.49
C VAL A 46 -24.11 -3.75 52.64
N TYR A 47 -23.70 -4.74 53.45
CA TYR A 47 -24.54 -5.93 53.71
C TYR A 47 -25.84 -5.56 54.40
N GLN A 48 -25.78 -4.76 55.49
CA GLN A 48 -26.97 -4.33 56.22
C GLN A 48 -27.90 -3.48 55.38
N SER A 49 -27.37 -2.57 54.57
CA SER A 49 -28.14 -1.75 53.63
C SER A 49 -28.92 -2.58 52.62
N LEU A 50 -28.31 -3.61 52.08
CA LEU A 50 -29.02 -4.56 51.16
C LEU A 50 -30.11 -5.35 51.93
N GLN A 51 -29.85 -5.75 53.17
CA GLN A 51 -30.80 -6.48 54.03
C GLN A 51 -32.01 -5.61 54.44
N GLU A 52 -31.77 -4.38 54.81
CA GLU A 52 -32.80 -3.41 55.20
C GLU A 52 -33.76 -3.05 54.06
N ARG A 53 -33.28 -3.11 52.81
CA ARG A 53 -34.10 -2.88 51.58
C ARG A 53 -35.11 -4.01 51.33
N GLY A 54 -34.87 -5.23 51.82
CA GLY A 54 -35.82 -6.38 51.80
C GLY A 54 -36.11 -7.03 50.44
N ASN A 55 -35.51 -6.54 49.35
CA ASN A 55 -35.73 -7.03 47.98
C ASN A 55 -34.45 -7.47 47.28
N PHE A 56 -33.41 -7.85 48.03
CA PHE A 56 -32.12 -8.37 47.54
C PHE A 56 -31.80 -9.76 48.11
N ASN A 57 -32.82 -10.53 48.43
CA ASN A 57 -32.69 -11.84 49.09
C ASN A 57 -31.84 -12.82 48.30
N THR A 58 -32.04 -12.90 47.00
CA THR A 58 -31.26 -13.78 46.11
C THR A 58 -29.79 -13.39 46.07
N TYR A 59 -29.49 -12.10 46.06
CA TYR A 59 -28.09 -11.60 46.10
C TYR A 59 -27.45 -11.87 47.46
N LEU A 60 -28.15 -11.68 48.55
CA LEU A 60 -27.69 -11.97 49.92
C LEU A 60 -27.49 -13.47 50.14
N GLU A 61 -28.33 -14.35 49.57
CA GLU A 61 -28.19 -15.81 49.60
C GLU A 61 -26.88 -16.19 48.86
N LEU A 62 -26.63 -15.63 47.70
CA LEU A 62 -25.37 -15.85 46.94
C LEU A 62 -24.13 -15.36 47.72
N LEU A 63 -24.17 -14.22 48.39
CA LEU A 63 -23.11 -13.74 49.27
C LEU A 63 -22.79 -14.67 50.43
N SER A 64 -23.83 -15.38 50.93
CA SER A 64 -23.75 -16.29 52.08
C SER A 64 -23.48 -17.75 51.69
N ASP A 65 -23.41 -18.04 50.40
CA ASP A 65 -23.21 -19.40 49.85
C ASP A 65 -21.89 -20.01 50.40
N SER A 66 -22.02 -21.21 50.98
CA SER A 66 -20.87 -21.89 51.63
C SER A 66 -19.78 -22.26 50.65
N ASP A 67 -20.16 -22.65 49.42
CA ASP A 67 -19.21 -23.14 48.41
C ASP A 67 -18.47 -21.96 47.82
N VAL A 68 -19.13 -20.85 47.58
CA VAL A 68 -18.50 -19.58 47.13
C VAL A 68 -17.47 -19.12 48.17
N ASN A 69 -17.79 -19.21 49.44
CA ASN A 69 -16.95 -18.76 50.54
C ASN A 69 -15.89 -19.79 50.94
N SER A 70 -15.90 -21.01 50.42
CA SER A 70 -15.04 -22.13 50.87
C SER A 70 -13.54 -21.88 50.70
N THR A 71 -13.16 -21.10 49.70
CA THR A 71 -11.76 -20.80 49.33
C THR A 71 -11.32 -19.41 49.82
N LEU A 72 -12.20 -18.63 50.42
CA LEU A 72 -11.90 -17.29 50.87
C LEU A 72 -11.39 -17.28 52.33
N SER A 73 -10.37 -16.45 52.60
CA SER A 73 -9.84 -16.27 53.98
C SER A 73 -10.85 -15.58 54.92
N ARG A 74 -11.78 -14.79 54.36
CA ARG A 74 -12.92 -14.21 55.05
C ARG A 74 -14.16 -14.32 54.18
N LYS A 75 -15.31 -14.62 54.80
CA LYS A 75 -16.59 -14.71 54.08
C LYS A 75 -16.98 -13.36 53.49
N LEU A 76 -17.53 -13.34 52.30
CA LEU A 76 -18.01 -12.11 51.64
C LEU A 76 -19.00 -11.31 52.51
N GLN A 77 -19.86 -12.01 53.21
CA GLN A 77 -20.78 -11.41 54.17
C GLN A 77 -20.01 -10.61 55.25
N GLU A 78 -18.92 -11.16 55.80
CA GLU A 78 -18.11 -10.46 56.81
C GLU A 78 -17.41 -9.26 56.22
N VAL A 79 -16.87 -9.39 55.01
CA VAL A 79 -16.18 -8.30 54.29
C VAL A 79 -17.13 -7.11 54.10
N LEU A 80 -18.39 -7.40 53.65
CA LEU A 80 -19.39 -6.36 53.38
C LEU A 80 -20.09 -5.85 54.65
N SER A 81 -19.93 -6.53 55.80
CA SER A 81 -20.57 -6.14 57.08
C SER A 81 -19.66 -5.29 57.98
N ARG A 82 -18.32 -5.47 57.90
CA ARG A 82 -17.42 -4.92 58.92
C ARG A 82 -16.22 -4.14 58.42
N THR A 83 -15.63 -4.60 57.28
CA THR A 83 -14.35 -4.08 56.89
C THR A 83 -14.28 -3.92 55.39
N GLY A 84 -13.33 -3.13 54.92
CA GLY A 84 -13.04 -2.97 53.53
C GLY A 84 -13.72 -1.73 52.90
N SER A 85 -13.41 -1.53 51.64
CA SER A 85 -13.94 -0.42 50.85
C SER A 85 -14.38 -1.05 49.54
N LYS A 86 -15.67 -1.21 49.31
CA LYS A 86 -16.23 -1.87 48.17
C LYS A 86 -17.23 -0.99 47.43
N THR A 87 -17.29 -1.13 46.12
CA THR A 87 -18.41 -0.66 45.31
C THR A 87 -19.17 -1.87 44.82
N VAL A 88 -20.46 -1.98 45.15
CA VAL A 88 -21.29 -3.14 44.83
C VAL A 88 -22.36 -2.73 43.82
N PHE A 89 -22.54 -3.56 42.79
CA PHE A 89 -23.58 -3.45 41.76
C PHE A 89 -24.58 -4.59 41.95
N ALA A 90 -25.59 -4.35 42.74
CA ALA A 90 -26.54 -5.37 43.13
C ALA A 90 -27.82 -5.33 42.26
N ALA A 91 -28.22 -6.49 41.77
CA ALA A 91 -29.55 -6.70 41.15
C ALA A 91 -30.57 -7.12 42.20
N ASN A 92 -31.76 -6.57 42.14
CA ASN A 92 -32.87 -6.97 43.04
C ASN A 92 -33.48 -8.32 42.67
N ASP A 93 -34.34 -8.89 43.55
CA ASP A 93 -34.96 -10.20 43.34
C ASP A 93 -35.73 -10.30 42.03
N SER A 94 -36.44 -9.24 41.60
CA SER A 94 -37.15 -9.21 40.33
C SER A 94 -36.21 -9.33 39.13
N ALA A 95 -35.02 -8.69 39.19
CA ALA A 95 -34.00 -8.81 38.15
C ALA A 95 -33.38 -10.23 38.11
N TRP A 96 -33.23 -10.86 39.29
CA TRP A 96 -32.81 -12.28 39.36
C TRP A 96 -33.85 -13.24 38.77
N GLU A 97 -35.12 -13.03 39.06
CA GLU A 97 -36.22 -13.83 38.45
C GLU A 97 -36.21 -13.67 36.91
N ALA A 98 -36.05 -12.45 36.42
CA ALA A 98 -35.95 -12.19 34.99
C ALA A 98 -34.73 -12.88 34.35
N PHE A 99 -33.58 -12.84 35.05
CA PHE A 99 -32.35 -13.52 34.61
C PHE A 99 -32.54 -15.04 34.49
N PHE A 100 -33.08 -15.68 35.51
CA PHE A 100 -33.33 -17.13 35.49
C PHE A 100 -34.34 -17.53 34.41
N ARG A 101 -35.37 -16.74 34.20
CA ARG A 101 -36.38 -16.95 33.16
C ARG A 101 -35.76 -16.82 31.76
N HIS A 102 -34.93 -15.82 31.56
CA HIS A 102 -34.19 -15.63 30.30
C HIS A 102 -33.28 -16.81 30.01
N ASN A 103 -32.50 -17.27 31.00
CA ASN A 103 -31.57 -18.38 30.83
C ASN A 103 -32.28 -19.67 30.37
N ALA A 104 -33.50 -19.91 30.85
CA ALA A 104 -34.31 -21.05 30.42
C ALA A 104 -34.72 -21.02 28.94
N THR A 105 -34.61 -19.85 28.28
CA THR A 105 -34.89 -19.70 26.84
C THR A 105 -33.65 -19.81 25.94
N LEU A 106 -32.47 -19.86 26.53
CA LEU A 106 -31.22 -19.98 25.80
C LEU A 106 -31.09 -21.35 25.10
N PRO A 107 -30.30 -21.46 24.00
CA PRO A 107 -30.01 -22.75 23.40
C PRO A 107 -29.32 -23.71 24.39
N ALA A 108 -29.53 -25.00 24.23
CA ALA A 108 -28.91 -26.03 25.11
C ALA A 108 -27.37 -26.02 25.08
N SER A 109 -26.76 -25.44 24.03
CA SER A 109 -25.33 -25.23 23.92
C SER A 109 -24.82 -24.01 24.70
N ASP A 110 -25.69 -23.12 25.17
CA ASP A 110 -25.28 -21.95 25.95
C ASP A 110 -24.91 -22.38 27.38
N PRO A 111 -23.75 -21.98 27.94
CA PRO A 111 -23.31 -22.33 29.29
C PRO A 111 -24.29 -21.91 30.38
N TRP A 112 -25.17 -20.93 30.11
CA TRP A 112 -26.17 -20.41 31.06
C TRP A 112 -27.55 -21.02 30.90
N HIS A 113 -27.80 -21.90 29.90
CA HIS A 113 -29.10 -22.52 29.65
C HIS A 113 -29.70 -23.18 30.87
N ASN A 114 -28.86 -23.91 31.63
CA ASN A 114 -29.32 -24.63 32.83
C ASN A 114 -29.34 -23.78 34.11
N ALA A 115 -28.88 -22.53 34.05
CA ALA A 115 -28.82 -21.61 35.19
C ALA A 115 -30.19 -20.94 35.44
N THR A 116 -31.18 -21.74 35.79
CA THR A 116 -32.61 -21.34 35.93
C THR A 116 -33.02 -21.06 37.37
N SER A 117 -32.12 -21.25 38.33
CA SER A 117 -32.29 -20.90 39.74
C SER A 117 -30.92 -20.79 40.40
N LEU A 118 -30.85 -20.21 41.59
CA LEU A 118 -29.59 -20.10 42.35
C LEU A 118 -28.96 -21.48 42.64
N ARG A 119 -29.80 -22.52 42.84
CA ARG A 119 -29.35 -23.90 43.08
C ARG A 119 -28.77 -24.59 41.84
N ASN A 120 -29.22 -24.15 40.66
CA ASN A 120 -28.79 -24.73 39.38
C ASN A 120 -27.53 -24.03 38.84
N LEU A 121 -27.09 -22.95 39.46
CA LEU A 121 -25.80 -22.32 39.11
C LEU A 121 -24.65 -23.21 39.52
N SER A 122 -23.70 -23.44 38.62
CA SER A 122 -22.41 -24.06 38.97
C SER A 122 -21.61 -23.16 39.91
N LEU A 123 -20.66 -23.72 40.63
CA LEU A 123 -19.79 -22.96 41.52
C LEU A 123 -19.03 -21.84 40.74
N ALA A 124 -18.55 -22.14 39.54
CA ALA A 124 -17.90 -21.14 38.68
C ALA A 124 -18.84 -20.00 38.30
N GLN A 125 -20.10 -20.29 37.94
CA GLN A 125 -21.13 -19.30 37.64
C GLN A 125 -21.46 -18.42 38.85
N LYS A 126 -21.62 -19.01 40.03
CA LYS A 126 -21.85 -18.27 41.29
C LYS A 126 -20.70 -17.30 41.60
N LYS A 127 -19.45 -17.79 41.50
CA LYS A 127 -18.25 -16.96 41.70
C LYS A 127 -18.17 -15.85 40.67
N LEU A 128 -18.36 -16.14 39.38
CA LEU A 128 -18.36 -15.15 38.32
C LEU A 128 -19.38 -14.02 38.59
N LEU A 129 -20.63 -14.37 38.91
CA LEU A 129 -21.69 -13.37 39.12
C LEU A 129 -21.38 -12.49 40.31
N ILE A 130 -20.96 -13.08 41.44
CA ILE A 130 -20.74 -12.29 42.67
C ILE A 130 -19.48 -11.42 42.58
N HIS A 131 -18.37 -11.98 42.07
CA HIS A 131 -17.12 -11.24 41.98
C HIS A 131 -17.15 -10.18 40.84
N THR A 132 -17.90 -10.40 39.76
CA THR A 132 -18.10 -9.38 38.70
C THR A 132 -18.91 -8.20 39.22
N SER A 133 -19.79 -8.39 40.22
CA SER A 133 -20.62 -7.32 40.76
C SER A 133 -19.91 -6.41 41.78
N MET A 134 -18.62 -6.56 41.99
CA MET A 134 -17.87 -5.81 42.99
C MET A 134 -16.57 -5.21 42.45
N LEU A 135 -16.25 -3.99 42.91
CA LEU A 135 -14.93 -3.37 42.80
C LEU A 135 -14.29 -3.33 44.18
N ASN A 136 -12.94 -3.47 44.23
CA ASN A 136 -12.16 -3.50 45.47
C ASN A 136 -12.04 -2.16 46.18
N ASN A 137 -12.45 -1.06 45.54
CA ASN A 137 -12.39 0.28 46.06
C ASN A 137 -13.79 0.89 46.17
N ALA A 138 -14.00 1.80 47.14
CA ALA A 138 -15.21 2.60 47.21
C ALA A 138 -15.14 3.75 46.21
N ILE A 139 -15.83 3.60 45.10
CA ILE A 139 -15.80 4.55 43.96
C ILE A 139 -17.23 5.06 43.76
N VAL A 140 -17.41 6.38 43.82
CA VAL A 140 -18.64 7.04 43.39
C VAL A 140 -18.76 7.02 41.91
N MET A 141 -19.96 6.97 41.34
CA MET A 141 -20.16 6.82 39.87
C MET A 141 -19.60 7.97 39.07
N GLU A 142 -19.51 9.17 39.65
CA GLU A 142 -18.83 10.31 39.04
C GLU A 142 -17.32 10.03 38.79
N ASN A 143 -16.69 9.23 39.64
CA ASN A 143 -15.28 8.86 39.52
C ASN A 143 -15.04 7.48 38.87
N LEU A 144 -16.09 6.75 38.53
CA LEU A 144 -15.95 5.41 37.94
C LEU A 144 -15.06 5.41 36.68
N ALA A 145 -15.23 6.41 35.85
CA ALA A 145 -14.44 6.58 34.61
C ALA A 145 -13.21 7.49 34.79
N SER A 146 -12.90 7.94 36.02
CA SER A 146 -11.77 8.86 36.25
C SER A 146 -10.49 8.12 36.61
N SER A 147 -9.35 8.66 36.17
CA SER A 147 -8.05 8.17 36.61
C SER A 147 -7.78 8.55 38.06
N ASP A 148 -7.04 7.72 38.75
CA ASP A 148 -6.50 8.06 40.06
C ASP A 148 -5.30 9.00 39.84
N GLY A 149 -5.39 10.23 40.32
CA GLY A 149 -4.29 11.16 40.27
C GLY A 149 -3.08 10.68 41.11
N ASN A 150 -1.87 10.93 40.65
CA ASN A 150 -0.67 10.72 41.43
C ASN A 150 -0.08 12.10 41.80
N GLY A 151 0.94 12.12 42.65
CA GLY A 151 1.51 13.39 43.18
C GLY A 151 2.03 14.37 42.12
N THR A 152 2.14 13.95 40.84
CA THR A 152 2.59 14.76 39.73
C THR A 152 1.49 15.02 38.70
N ASN A 153 0.50 14.12 38.58
CA ASN A 153 -0.59 14.23 37.60
C ASN A 153 -1.94 14.32 38.34
N PRO A 154 -2.77 15.34 38.06
CA PRO A 154 -4.12 15.42 38.62
C PRO A 154 -5.01 14.30 38.03
N PRO A 155 -6.09 13.91 38.76
CA PRO A 155 -7.09 13.00 38.22
C PRO A 155 -7.68 13.54 36.93
N VAL A 156 -7.84 12.67 35.92
CA VAL A 156 -8.51 13.01 34.66
C VAL A 156 -9.88 12.36 34.67
N ARG A 157 -10.94 13.18 34.61
CA ARG A 157 -12.32 12.70 34.56
C ARG A 157 -12.62 12.07 33.19
N GLY A 158 -13.39 10.96 33.20
CA GLY A 158 -13.85 10.33 32.00
C GLY A 158 -12.75 9.66 31.13
N GLN A 159 -11.60 9.36 31.71
CA GLN A 159 -10.49 8.74 30.97
C GLN A 159 -10.76 7.26 30.68
N TYR A 160 -11.33 6.52 31.64
CA TYR A 160 -11.43 5.06 31.58
C TYR A 160 -12.81 4.56 31.15
N MET A 161 -12.82 3.47 30.38
CA MET A 161 -14.02 2.76 29.93
C MET A 161 -14.19 1.41 30.63
N ARG A 162 -13.11 0.82 31.12
CA ARG A 162 -13.08 -0.53 31.69
C ARG A 162 -12.34 -0.54 33.01
N ARG A 163 -12.82 -1.36 33.97
CA ARG A 163 -12.16 -1.59 35.27
C ARG A 163 -12.10 -3.06 35.62
N TYR A 164 -11.05 -3.46 36.33
CA TYR A 164 -11.02 -4.78 36.96
C TYR A 164 -12.08 -4.89 38.06
N THR A 165 -12.69 -6.09 38.14
CA THR A 165 -13.60 -6.49 39.22
C THR A 165 -12.88 -7.41 40.21
N ASP A 166 -13.59 -7.97 41.16
CA ASP A 166 -13.06 -8.95 42.13
C ASP A 166 -12.88 -10.37 41.55
N VAL A 167 -13.16 -10.59 40.26
CA VAL A 167 -13.04 -11.88 39.57
C VAL A 167 -11.60 -12.36 39.60
N VAL A 168 -11.39 -13.62 39.95
CA VAL A 168 -10.08 -14.27 39.88
C VAL A 168 -9.99 -15.24 38.69
N LEU A 169 -8.79 -15.49 38.22
CA LEU A 169 -8.54 -16.27 37.01
C LEU A 169 -9.16 -17.69 37.07
N THR A 170 -9.11 -18.34 38.23
CA THR A 170 -9.70 -19.67 38.47
C THR A 170 -11.23 -19.74 38.35
N ASP A 171 -11.92 -18.61 38.42
CA ASP A 171 -13.39 -18.55 38.29
C ASP A 171 -13.84 -18.70 36.83
N SER A 172 -12.94 -18.50 35.86
CA SER A 172 -13.23 -18.48 34.41
C SER A 172 -12.77 -19.73 33.64
N ILE A 173 -12.29 -20.79 34.32
CA ILE A 173 -11.83 -22.02 33.65
C ILE A 173 -12.99 -22.82 33.13
N MET A 174 -13.01 -23.10 31.83
CA MET A 174 -14.03 -23.89 31.15
C MET A 174 -13.41 -25.12 30.47
N TYR A 175 -14.20 -26.20 30.38
CA TYR A 175 -13.86 -27.35 29.56
C TYR A 175 -14.47 -27.19 28.17
N LEU A 176 -13.63 -27.25 27.13
CA LEU A 176 -14.04 -27.26 25.74
C LEU A 176 -13.99 -28.69 25.19
N PRO A 177 -15.13 -29.29 24.82
CA PRO A 177 -15.15 -30.64 24.24
C PRO A 177 -14.40 -30.70 22.91
N ALA A 178 -13.91 -31.89 22.55
CA ALA A 178 -13.14 -32.10 21.31
C ALA A 178 -13.87 -31.59 20.04
N ALA A 179 -15.19 -31.70 20.00
CA ALA A 179 -15.99 -31.22 18.86
C ALA A 179 -16.00 -29.68 18.69
N GLU A 180 -15.72 -28.95 19.76
CA GLU A 180 -15.69 -27.47 19.77
C GLU A 180 -14.28 -26.92 19.71
N VAL A 181 -13.26 -27.78 19.77
CA VAL A 181 -11.84 -27.37 19.59
C VAL A 181 -11.63 -26.84 18.17
N PRO A 182 -10.93 -25.71 17.97
CA PRO A 182 -10.67 -25.14 16.65
C PRO A 182 -10.15 -26.16 15.64
N TYR A 183 -10.69 -26.12 14.43
CA TYR A 183 -10.39 -27.07 13.36
C TYR A 183 -9.95 -26.33 12.09
N THR A 184 -8.79 -26.72 11.55
CA THR A 184 -8.29 -26.29 10.25
C THR A 184 -7.88 -27.51 9.44
N THR A 185 -8.27 -27.60 8.16
CA THR A 185 -8.12 -28.81 7.35
C THR A 185 -6.72 -29.01 6.79
N ASN A 186 -6.00 -27.94 6.47
CA ASN A 186 -4.76 -27.98 5.69
C ASN A 186 -3.52 -27.46 6.42
N ASP A 187 -3.63 -26.96 7.65
CA ASP A 187 -2.52 -26.36 8.38
C ASP A 187 -1.81 -27.40 9.30
N GLU A 188 -1.31 -28.51 8.73
CA GLU A 188 -0.68 -29.57 9.53
C GLU A 188 0.50 -29.07 10.38
N GLU A 189 1.33 -28.18 9.85
CA GLU A 189 2.49 -27.61 10.56
C GLU A 189 2.10 -26.57 11.62
N THR A 190 0.99 -25.89 11.43
CA THR A 190 0.49 -24.79 12.30
C THR A 190 -0.78 -25.14 13.06
N ASN A 191 -1.31 -26.34 12.88
CA ASN A 191 -2.52 -26.78 13.58
C ASN A 191 -2.18 -27.26 15.01
N PHE A 192 -2.00 -26.31 15.92
CA PHE A 192 -1.66 -26.54 17.32
C PHE A 192 -2.80 -27.22 18.11
N TRP A 193 -4.02 -27.23 17.59
CA TRP A 193 -5.22 -27.78 18.23
C TRP A 193 -5.42 -29.26 17.95
N ARG A 194 -4.78 -29.84 16.93
CA ARG A 194 -5.00 -31.20 16.45
C ARG A 194 -4.95 -32.26 17.58
N ARG A 195 -3.98 -32.16 18.49
CA ARG A 195 -3.79 -33.10 19.60
C ARG A 195 -4.96 -33.16 20.58
N PHE A 196 -5.73 -32.07 20.72
CA PHE A 196 -6.87 -31.97 21.63
C PHE A 196 -8.18 -32.40 20.96
N ARG A 197 -8.19 -32.52 19.66
CA ARG A 197 -9.31 -32.90 18.84
C ARG A 197 -9.28 -34.37 18.45
N GLU A 198 -8.12 -34.87 18.03
CA GLU A 198 -7.95 -36.20 17.41
C GLU A 198 -7.21 -37.22 18.28
N GLY A 199 -6.53 -36.81 19.36
CA GLY A 199 -5.64 -37.68 20.08
C GLY A 199 -5.69 -37.57 21.59
N GLY A 200 -5.53 -38.71 22.28
CA GLY A 200 -5.28 -38.77 23.68
C GLY A 200 -6.35 -39.49 24.50
N THR A 201 -6.04 -39.76 25.76
CA THR A 201 -6.93 -40.40 26.76
C THR A 201 -8.07 -39.48 27.18
N HIS A 202 -7.99 -38.16 26.92
CA HIS A 202 -9.02 -37.18 27.25
C HIS A 202 -9.15 -36.19 26.08
N PRO A 203 -10.07 -36.46 25.13
CA PRO A 203 -10.33 -35.53 24.03
C PRO A 203 -11.06 -34.30 24.56
N GLY A 204 -10.50 -33.09 24.23
CA GLY A 204 -10.95 -31.82 24.74
C GLY A 204 -9.85 -31.06 25.48
N ILE A 205 -10.13 -29.88 25.98
CA ILE A 205 -9.17 -29.02 26.64
C ILE A 205 -9.80 -28.14 27.72
N TYR A 206 -9.11 -27.95 28.83
CA TYR A 206 -9.44 -26.93 29.82
C TYR A 206 -8.81 -25.62 29.43
N LEU A 207 -9.64 -24.62 29.22
CA LEU A 207 -9.21 -23.29 28.80
C LEU A 207 -9.56 -22.23 29.85
N VAL A 208 -8.61 -21.33 30.05
CA VAL A 208 -8.86 -19.97 30.51
C VAL A 208 -9.10 -19.13 29.26
N ASN A 209 -10.21 -18.40 29.19
CA ASN A 209 -10.53 -17.61 28.02
C ASN A 209 -9.49 -16.53 27.71
N ASP A 210 -8.78 -16.05 28.75
CA ASP A 210 -7.73 -15.06 28.64
C ASP A 210 -6.65 -15.34 29.71
N SER A 211 -5.44 -14.87 29.48
CA SER A 211 -4.39 -14.83 30.51
C SER A 211 -4.60 -13.73 31.53
N THR A 212 -5.54 -12.85 31.30
CA THR A 212 -5.93 -11.71 32.13
C THR A 212 -7.39 -11.78 32.53
N LEU A 213 -7.81 -10.97 33.49
CA LEU A 213 -9.19 -10.97 33.98
C LEU A 213 -10.13 -10.20 33.05
N SER A 214 -11.34 -10.71 32.91
CA SER A 214 -12.43 -9.99 32.23
C SER A 214 -12.71 -8.67 32.97
N MET A 215 -12.64 -7.57 32.25
CA MET A 215 -12.86 -6.24 32.79
C MET A 215 -14.31 -5.82 32.69
N MET A 216 -14.81 -5.14 33.70
CA MET A 216 -16.14 -4.52 33.72
C MET A 216 -16.15 -3.31 32.79
N LEU A 217 -16.99 -3.34 31.79
CA LEU A 217 -17.23 -2.25 30.85
C LEU A 217 -18.27 -1.28 31.43
N HIS A 218 -18.01 0.02 31.37
CA HIS A 218 -18.93 1.04 31.84
C HIS A 218 -19.02 2.24 30.90
N PHE A 219 -20.20 2.80 30.77
CA PHE A 219 -20.47 3.98 29.94
C PHE A 219 -21.02 5.10 30.82
N THR A 220 -20.19 6.11 31.05
CA THR A 220 -20.54 7.34 31.76
C THR A 220 -20.57 8.53 30.80
N GLN A 221 -21.27 9.59 31.14
CA GLN A 221 -21.33 10.80 30.32
C GLN A 221 -19.95 11.43 30.12
N GLU A 222 -19.15 11.45 31.17
CA GLU A 222 -17.80 12.02 31.14
C GLU A 222 -16.92 11.28 30.16
N HIS A 223 -16.94 9.92 30.17
CA HIS A 223 -16.16 9.11 29.25
C HIS A 223 -16.61 9.34 27.81
N MET A 224 -17.90 9.28 27.54
CA MET A 224 -18.45 9.47 26.20
C MET A 224 -18.09 10.87 25.65
N SER A 225 -18.24 11.90 26.47
CA SER A 225 -17.89 13.28 26.07
C SER A 225 -16.41 13.45 25.76
N ASN A 226 -15.52 12.92 26.61
CA ASN A 226 -14.08 13.03 26.43
C ASN A 226 -13.59 12.31 25.18
N HIS A 227 -14.22 11.21 24.84
CA HIS A 227 -13.88 10.42 23.66
C HIS A 227 -14.74 10.75 22.43
N GLY A 228 -15.61 11.77 22.51
CA GLY A 228 -16.47 12.20 21.41
C GLY A 228 -17.39 11.06 20.88
N ILE A 229 -17.91 10.23 21.80
CA ILE A 229 -18.90 9.18 21.54
C ILE A 229 -20.29 9.83 21.72
N THR A 230 -21.12 9.78 20.69
CA THR A 230 -22.44 10.42 20.69
C THR A 230 -23.51 9.51 21.29
N ASP A 231 -24.67 10.07 21.66
CA ASP A 231 -25.82 9.29 22.08
C ASP A 231 -26.40 8.43 20.95
N GLU A 232 -26.19 8.85 19.70
CA GLU A 232 -26.57 8.05 18.51
C GLU A 232 -25.61 6.87 18.33
N ASP A 233 -24.29 7.06 18.53
CA ASP A 233 -23.36 5.94 18.57
C ASP A 233 -23.78 4.92 19.64
N PHE A 234 -24.11 5.40 20.84
CA PHE A 234 -24.58 4.55 21.93
C PHE A 234 -25.84 3.76 21.54
N ARG A 235 -26.79 4.43 20.88
CA ARG A 235 -28.02 3.78 20.39
C ARG A 235 -27.72 2.65 19.40
N ILE A 236 -26.74 2.86 18.51
CA ILE A 236 -26.36 1.86 17.50
C ILE A 236 -25.66 0.66 18.16
N PHE A 237 -24.62 0.89 18.99
CA PHE A 237 -23.90 -0.24 19.54
C PHE A 237 -24.57 -0.90 20.76
N MET A 238 -25.46 -0.21 21.46
CA MET A 238 -26.19 -0.77 22.61
C MET A 238 -27.61 -1.25 22.27
N GLY A 239 -28.14 -0.86 21.10
CA GLY A 239 -29.52 -1.15 20.72
C GLY A 239 -30.60 -0.41 21.52
N ARG A 240 -30.19 0.59 22.34
CA ARG A 240 -31.11 1.38 23.19
C ARG A 240 -30.66 2.83 23.31
N ALA A 241 -31.63 3.74 23.45
CA ALA A 241 -31.37 5.14 23.76
C ALA A 241 -30.98 5.33 25.22
N ARG A 242 -30.18 6.37 25.52
CA ARG A 242 -29.81 6.78 26.88
C ARG A 242 -30.20 8.22 27.16
N ARG A 243 -30.23 8.58 28.46
CA ARG A 243 -30.27 9.95 28.95
C ARG A 243 -28.87 10.38 29.41
N THR A 244 -28.58 11.65 29.43
CA THR A 244 -27.27 12.20 29.86
C THR A 244 -26.88 11.75 31.28
N SER A 245 -27.85 11.57 32.20
CA SER A 245 -27.61 11.11 33.57
C SER A 245 -27.42 9.60 33.70
N ASP A 246 -27.63 8.82 32.65
CA ASP A 246 -27.59 7.35 32.71
C ASP A 246 -26.12 6.87 32.80
N VAL A 247 -25.95 5.88 33.70
CA VAL A 247 -24.69 5.11 33.76
C VAL A 247 -25.04 3.66 33.47
N HIS A 248 -24.31 3.06 32.53
CA HIS A 248 -24.48 1.66 32.18
C HIS A 248 -23.26 0.87 32.60
N ILE A 249 -23.47 -0.29 33.20
CA ILE A 249 -22.46 -1.30 33.47
C ILE A 249 -22.76 -2.46 32.54
N TYR A 250 -21.83 -2.74 31.61
CA TYR A 250 -22.11 -3.52 30.43
C TYR A 250 -23.37 -2.96 29.72
N ASP A 251 -24.41 -3.77 29.56
CA ASP A 251 -25.70 -3.37 29.00
C ASP A 251 -26.77 -3.07 30.05
N ALA A 252 -26.45 -3.13 31.36
CA ALA A 252 -27.35 -2.85 32.48
C ALA A 252 -27.35 -1.38 32.89
N LEU A 253 -28.52 -0.73 32.89
CA LEU A 253 -28.72 0.60 33.45
C LEU A 253 -28.65 0.56 34.96
N LEU A 254 -27.99 1.53 35.60
CA LEU A 254 -28.04 1.77 37.01
C LEU A 254 -29.38 2.49 37.38
N GLN A 255 -30.24 1.82 38.12
CA GLN A 255 -31.50 2.37 38.61
C GLN A 255 -31.31 3.28 39.82
N GLU A 256 -30.32 2.93 40.66
CA GLU A 256 -29.88 3.74 41.80
C GLU A 256 -28.36 3.79 41.84
N LYS A 257 -27.81 4.95 42.14
CA LYS A 257 -26.36 5.24 42.16
C LYS A 257 -25.95 5.75 43.52
N ASP A 258 -24.75 5.37 43.94
CA ASP A 258 -24.02 5.94 45.08
C ASP A 258 -24.81 5.85 46.42
N GLY A 259 -25.52 4.74 46.66
CA GLY A 259 -26.10 4.45 47.95
C GLY A 259 -24.98 4.37 49.02
N VAL A 260 -24.83 5.38 49.81
CA VAL A 260 -23.72 5.54 50.78
C VAL A 260 -23.84 4.55 51.93
N CYS A 261 -22.82 3.75 52.17
CA CYS A 261 -22.69 2.82 53.25
C CYS A 261 -21.41 3.09 54.06
N GLU A 262 -21.35 2.59 55.28
CA GLU A 262 -20.19 2.73 56.18
C GLU A 262 -18.87 2.28 55.53
N ASN A 263 -18.95 1.22 54.75
CA ASN A 263 -17.80 0.54 54.14
C ASN A 263 -17.86 0.47 52.61
N GLY A 264 -18.53 1.40 51.95
CA GLY A 264 -18.59 1.47 50.49
C GLY A 264 -19.87 2.05 49.90
N TYR A 265 -20.12 1.68 48.65
CA TYR A 265 -21.31 2.13 47.91
C TYR A 265 -22.12 0.96 47.38
N VAL A 266 -23.43 1.13 47.43
CA VAL A 266 -24.42 0.21 46.77
C VAL A 266 -24.98 0.93 45.54
N ASN A 267 -24.88 0.27 44.39
CA ASN A 267 -25.53 0.69 43.16
C ASN A 267 -26.53 -0.41 42.75
N VAL A 268 -27.72 -0.03 42.33
CA VAL A 268 -28.78 -0.97 41.95
C VAL A 268 -28.81 -1.06 40.44
N THR A 269 -28.69 -2.27 39.90
CA THR A 269 -28.75 -2.54 38.46
C THR A 269 -30.13 -3.02 38.03
N GLU A 270 -30.55 -2.67 36.82
CA GLU A 270 -31.84 -3.10 36.26
C GLU A 270 -31.91 -4.63 35.99
N LYS A 271 -30.75 -5.27 35.86
CA LYS A 271 -30.58 -6.69 35.63
C LYS A 271 -29.32 -7.26 36.25
N VAL A 272 -29.22 -8.56 36.36
CA VAL A 272 -28.03 -9.25 36.88
C VAL A 272 -26.85 -8.98 35.95
N ILE A 273 -25.74 -8.46 36.51
CA ILE A 273 -24.50 -8.25 35.78
C ILE A 273 -23.83 -9.61 35.59
N LYS A 274 -23.54 -9.92 34.32
CA LYS A 274 -22.78 -11.10 33.88
C LYS A 274 -21.50 -10.62 33.18
N PRO A 275 -20.33 -11.20 33.47
CA PRO A 275 -19.12 -10.84 32.76
C PRO A 275 -19.30 -11.14 31.27
N LEU A 276 -18.85 -10.20 30.41
CA LEU A 276 -18.85 -10.41 28.98
C LEU A 276 -17.67 -11.31 28.60
N PRO A 277 -17.84 -12.24 27.68
CA PRO A 277 -16.75 -12.98 27.07
C PRO A 277 -15.88 -12.01 26.22
N ASN A 278 -14.65 -12.42 25.89
CA ASN A 278 -13.82 -11.66 24.96
C ASN A 278 -14.35 -11.77 23.51
N MET A 279 -13.81 -10.94 22.59
CA MET A 279 -14.29 -10.89 21.21
C MET A 279 -14.17 -12.24 20.50
N ALA A 280 -13.08 -13.00 20.73
CA ALA A 280 -12.89 -14.31 20.11
C ALA A 280 -13.99 -15.29 20.49
N GLU A 281 -14.41 -15.28 21.76
CA GLU A 281 -15.48 -16.13 22.25
C GLU A 281 -16.86 -15.67 21.75
N VAL A 282 -17.10 -14.35 21.69
CA VAL A 282 -18.33 -13.80 21.10
C VAL A 282 -18.46 -14.23 19.63
N LEU A 283 -17.38 -14.13 18.85
CA LEU A 283 -17.35 -14.55 17.44
C LEU A 283 -17.68 -16.04 17.28
N ARG A 284 -17.18 -16.87 18.18
CA ARG A 284 -17.40 -18.33 18.17
C ARG A 284 -18.84 -18.73 18.52
N THR A 285 -19.47 -17.99 19.42
CA THR A 285 -20.72 -18.43 20.07
C THR A 285 -22.00 -17.75 19.58
N ASN A 286 -21.89 -16.61 18.87
CA ASN A 286 -23.12 -15.87 18.46
C ASN A 286 -23.90 -16.54 17.31
N GLY A 287 -23.32 -17.55 16.63
CA GLY A 287 -24.00 -18.34 15.59
C GLY A 287 -24.19 -17.64 14.24
N ARG A 288 -23.63 -16.44 14.05
CA ARG A 288 -23.71 -15.65 12.82
C ARG A 288 -22.34 -15.36 12.18
N THR A 289 -21.25 -15.64 12.90
CA THR A 289 -19.85 -15.33 12.48
C THR A 289 -18.96 -16.58 12.51
N ASN A 290 -19.56 -17.75 12.22
CA ASN A 290 -18.85 -19.03 12.24
C ASN A 290 -17.67 -19.06 11.26
N ILE A 291 -17.87 -18.53 10.04
CA ILE A 291 -16.83 -18.48 9.01
C ILE A 291 -15.71 -17.55 9.45
N PHE A 292 -16.04 -16.38 9.97
CA PHE A 292 -15.04 -15.42 10.46
C PHE A 292 -14.27 -15.98 11.66
N SER A 293 -14.96 -16.59 12.61
CA SER A 293 -14.34 -17.28 13.76
C SER A 293 -13.35 -18.35 13.29
N HIS A 294 -13.72 -19.16 12.28
CA HIS A 294 -12.84 -20.14 11.70
C HIS A 294 -11.57 -19.50 11.07
N MET A 295 -11.74 -18.38 10.34
CA MET A 295 -10.60 -17.68 9.73
C MET A 295 -9.60 -17.17 10.77
N ILE A 296 -10.06 -16.54 11.87
CA ILE A 296 -9.15 -16.06 12.92
C ILE A 296 -8.54 -17.20 13.72
N ASP A 297 -9.23 -18.34 13.87
CA ASP A 297 -8.72 -19.49 14.62
C ASP A 297 -7.49 -20.14 13.98
N ARG A 298 -7.27 -19.94 12.68
CA ARG A 298 -6.02 -20.33 12.02
C ARG A 298 -4.77 -19.61 12.57
N PHE A 299 -4.95 -18.48 13.25
CA PHE A 299 -3.90 -17.72 13.92
C PHE A 299 -3.86 -18.01 15.43
N SER A 300 -4.67 -18.94 15.95
CA SER A 300 -4.77 -19.27 17.36
C SER A 300 -3.95 -20.52 17.74
N PHE A 301 -3.56 -20.55 19.01
CA PHE A 301 -2.88 -21.70 19.60
C PHE A 301 -3.18 -21.82 21.10
N PRO A 302 -3.18 -23.06 21.65
CA PRO A 302 -3.33 -23.29 23.07
C PRO A 302 -2.00 -23.16 23.80
N ALA A 303 -1.80 -22.09 24.55
CA ALA A 303 -0.62 -21.86 25.37
C ALA A 303 -0.80 -22.48 26.76
N TYR A 304 0.08 -23.37 27.20
CA TYR A 304 0.02 -23.95 28.54
C TYR A 304 0.14 -22.84 29.61
N ASN A 305 -0.84 -22.81 30.53
CA ASN A 305 -0.87 -21.88 31.65
C ASN A 305 -0.48 -22.56 32.94
N ALA A 306 0.83 -22.47 33.27
CA ALA A 306 1.37 -23.14 34.46
C ALA A 306 0.81 -22.55 35.77
N ALA A 307 0.55 -21.25 35.82
CA ALA A 307 -0.01 -20.60 37.00
C ALA A 307 -1.46 -21.06 37.26
N ALA A 308 -2.33 -20.94 36.23
CA ALA A 308 -3.71 -21.39 36.34
C ALA A 308 -3.80 -22.88 36.68
N THR A 309 -2.94 -23.73 36.06
CA THR A 309 -2.90 -25.17 36.36
C THR A 309 -2.54 -25.43 37.81
N ARG A 310 -1.50 -24.78 38.34
CA ARG A 310 -1.06 -24.95 39.73
C ARG A 310 -2.11 -24.46 40.72
N ASP A 311 -2.66 -23.29 40.48
CA ASP A 311 -3.61 -22.67 41.40
C ASP A 311 -4.93 -23.43 41.39
N TYR A 312 -5.40 -23.89 40.24
CA TYR A 312 -6.59 -24.73 40.13
C TYR A 312 -6.42 -26.10 40.81
N LYS A 313 -5.23 -26.76 40.64
CA LYS A 313 -4.92 -28.00 41.34
C LYS A 313 -4.85 -27.83 42.85
N THR A 314 -4.46 -26.70 43.34
CA THR A 314 -4.45 -26.37 44.74
C THR A 314 -5.88 -26.31 45.34
N LEU A 315 -6.78 -25.76 44.54
CA LEU A 315 -8.22 -25.66 44.93
C LEU A 315 -9.01 -26.94 44.66
N HIS A 316 -8.54 -27.74 43.69
CA HIS A 316 -9.18 -28.97 43.21
C HIS A 316 -8.12 -30.09 43.16
N PRO A 317 -7.78 -30.74 44.32
CA PRO A 317 -6.73 -31.75 44.37
C PRO A 317 -6.96 -33.00 43.49
N GLU A 318 -8.21 -33.25 43.11
CA GLU A 318 -8.62 -34.33 42.19
C GLU A 318 -8.34 -34.00 40.73
N PHE A 319 -8.09 -32.74 40.37
CA PHE A 319 -7.80 -32.34 39.00
C PHE A 319 -6.41 -32.76 38.55
N ASN A 320 -6.34 -33.65 37.58
CA ASN A 320 -5.06 -34.23 37.09
C ASN A 320 -4.66 -33.75 35.68
N ASP A 321 -5.40 -32.85 35.09
CA ASP A 321 -5.16 -32.33 33.74
C ASP A 321 -4.33 -31.03 33.76
N SER A 322 -4.19 -30.41 32.61
CA SER A 322 -3.50 -29.14 32.39
C SER A 322 -4.45 -28.08 31.87
N ILE A 323 -4.24 -26.85 32.27
CA ILE A 323 -5.04 -25.70 31.85
C ILE A 323 -4.24 -24.88 30.84
N PHE A 324 -4.91 -24.47 29.78
CA PHE A 324 -4.33 -23.70 28.69
C PHE A 324 -5.06 -22.36 28.54
N THR A 325 -4.37 -21.40 27.91
CA THR A 325 -4.95 -20.14 27.45
C THR A 325 -4.98 -20.14 25.94
N LYS A 326 -6.11 -19.83 25.32
CA LYS A 326 -6.20 -19.59 23.89
C LYS A 326 -5.56 -18.24 23.57
N LYS A 327 -4.51 -18.24 22.78
CA LYS A 327 -3.79 -17.07 22.35
C LYS A 327 -3.79 -16.95 20.84
N TYR A 328 -3.60 -15.74 20.33
CA TYR A 328 -3.50 -15.47 18.91
C TYR A 328 -2.12 -14.87 18.58
N ILE A 329 -1.61 -15.22 17.39
CA ILE A 329 -0.38 -14.65 16.86
C ILE A 329 -0.71 -13.23 16.40
N SER A 330 -0.23 -12.23 17.10
CA SER A 330 -0.66 -10.84 16.90
C SER A 330 0.44 -9.82 17.19
N LYS A 331 0.27 -8.60 16.66
CA LYS A 331 1.16 -7.46 16.92
C LYS A 331 0.98 -6.91 18.34
N LEU A 332 -0.25 -6.92 18.85
CA LEU A 332 -0.60 -6.45 20.18
C LEU A 332 -1.25 -7.61 20.95
N GLY A 333 -0.75 -7.88 22.14
CA GLY A 333 -1.26 -8.94 23.00
C GLY A 333 -0.19 -9.91 23.48
N ALA A 334 -0.59 -10.80 24.40
CA ALA A 334 0.34 -11.77 25.01
C ALA A 334 0.87 -12.82 24.03
N GLY A 335 0.13 -13.11 22.97
CA GLY A 335 0.50 -14.06 21.93
C GLY A 335 1.78 -13.70 21.19
N HIS A 336 1.99 -12.43 20.95
CA HIS A 336 3.17 -11.91 20.27
C HIS A 336 4.49 -12.33 20.93
N ARG A 337 4.57 -12.26 22.25
CA ARG A 337 5.80 -12.65 22.99
C ARG A 337 5.98 -14.16 23.11
N SER A 338 4.88 -14.91 23.19
CA SER A 338 4.91 -16.34 23.43
C SER A 338 5.32 -17.15 22.21
N VAL A 339 4.94 -16.72 21.02
CA VAL A 339 5.26 -17.42 19.77
C VAL A 339 6.72 -17.27 19.39
N LEU A 340 7.30 -16.10 19.64
CA LEU A 340 8.73 -15.85 19.38
C LEU A 340 9.67 -16.65 20.28
N SER A 341 9.19 -17.18 21.41
CA SER A 341 9.96 -17.97 22.35
C SER A 341 10.00 -19.48 22.05
N THR A 342 9.19 -19.95 21.11
CA THR A 342 9.09 -21.37 20.74
C THR A 342 9.39 -21.60 19.25
N PRO A 343 10.69 -21.80 18.88
CA PRO A 343 11.12 -21.91 17.48
C PRO A 343 10.47 -23.04 16.68
N LYS A 344 9.90 -24.05 17.34
CA LYS A 344 9.22 -25.17 16.68
C LYS A 344 7.75 -24.89 16.35
N GLU A 345 7.14 -23.92 16.99
CA GLU A 345 5.75 -23.51 16.79
C GLU A 345 5.62 -22.32 15.83
N GLY A 346 6.74 -21.73 15.43
CA GLY A 346 6.80 -20.46 14.72
C GLY A 346 7.17 -20.56 13.25
N GLY A 347 6.45 -21.34 12.47
CA GLY A 347 6.52 -21.22 11.00
C GLY A 347 5.96 -19.91 10.44
N LEU A 348 5.37 -19.06 11.31
CA LEU A 348 4.71 -17.81 10.92
C LEU A 348 5.62 -16.62 11.20
N GLY A 349 6.03 -15.92 10.14
CA GLY A 349 6.79 -14.66 10.24
C GLY A 349 5.94 -13.47 10.65
N PRO A 350 6.56 -12.30 10.92
CA PRO A 350 5.86 -11.06 11.30
C PRO A 350 4.75 -10.63 10.35
N ASP A 351 4.87 -11.00 9.07
CA ASP A 351 3.89 -10.70 8.02
C ASP A 351 2.56 -11.46 8.17
N THR A 352 2.47 -12.36 9.16
CA THR A 352 1.26 -13.14 9.42
C THR A 352 0.59 -12.79 10.74
N TYR A 353 1.04 -11.73 11.43
CA TYR A 353 0.48 -11.34 12.72
C TYR A 353 -0.85 -10.59 12.56
N LEU A 354 -1.86 -10.99 13.34
CA LEU A 354 -3.09 -10.20 13.48
C LEU A 354 -2.78 -8.83 14.09
N ALA A 355 -3.64 -7.85 13.84
CA ALA A 355 -3.48 -6.50 14.37
C ALA A 355 -3.44 -6.47 15.90
N PHE A 356 -4.26 -7.28 16.54
CA PHE A 356 -4.30 -7.50 17.99
C PHE A 356 -4.83 -8.90 18.31
N ASP A 357 -4.63 -9.36 19.55
CA ASP A 357 -5.19 -10.62 20.07
C ASP A 357 -6.65 -10.40 20.51
N PRO A 358 -7.67 -10.95 19.81
CA PRO A 358 -9.07 -10.77 20.16
C PRO A 358 -9.49 -11.54 21.43
N GLY A 359 -8.61 -12.40 21.95
CA GLY A 359 -8.80 -13.14 23.19
C GLY A 359 -8.12 -12.50 24.39
N TRP A 360 -7.51 -11.35 24.29
CA TRP A 360 -6.71 -10.73 25.33
C TRP A 360 -7.25 -9.36 25.77
N ASN A 361 -7.40 -9.17 27.08
CA ASN A 361 -8.02 -7.96 27.64
C ASN A 361 -7.02 -6.81 27.90
N GLU A 362 -5.72 -7.10 28.02
CA GLU A 362 -4.69 -6.14 28.47
C GLU A 362 -3.75 -5.67 27.38
N PHE A 363 -4.20 -5.49 26.16
CA PHE A 363 -3.31 -5.01 25.11
C PHE A 363 -3.00 -3.49 25.16
N TYR A 364 -3.62 -2.78 26.08
CA TYR A 364 -3.22 -1.42 26.48
C TYR A 364 -2.32 -1.53 27.71
N ASP A 365 -1.04 -1.18 27.56
CA ASP A 365 -0.05 -1.14 28.66
C ASP A 365 -0.33 0.08 29.55
N GLU A 366 -1.18 -0.09 30.55
CA GLU A 366 -1.40 0.92 31.57
C GLU A 366 -1.33 0.29 32.97
N GLU A 367 -0.69 1.03 33.89
CA GLU A 367 -0.41 0.54 35.24
C GLU A 367 -1.63 0.56 36.18
N ALA A 368 -2.74 1.15 35.74
CA ALA A 368 -3.94 1.32 36.57
C ALA A 368 -4.88 0.10 36.49
N ASP A 369 -5.73 -0.05 37.53
CA ASP A 369 -6.83 -1.04 37.58
C ASP A 369 -7.95 -0.76 36.54
N ALA A 370 -7.67 0.06 35.53
CA ALA A 370 -8.62 0.52 34.54
C ALA A 370 -7.97 0.72 33.16
N ARG A 371 -8.78 0.76 32.10
CA ARG A 371 -8.32 0.96 30.72
C ARG A 371 -9.15 2.04 30.04
N PRO A 372 -8.52 2.92 29.21
CA PRO A 372 -9.20 4.04 28.59
C PRO A 372 -10.10 3.63 27.42
N ASP A 373 -9.77 2.55 26.72
CA ASP A 373 -10.41 2.16 25.49
C ASP A 373 -10.47 0.62 25.37
N MET A 374 -11.03 0.14 24.28
CA MET A 374 -11.08 -1.26 23.89
C MET A 374 -10.93 -1.35 22.36
N ALA A 375 -10.92 -2.55 21.81
CA ALA A 375 -10.84 -2.76 20.36
C ALA A 375 -12.21 -2.67 19.67
N ALA A 376 -12.18 -2.65 18.32
CA ALA A 376 -13.36 -2.81 17.49
C ALA A 376 -13.05 -3.69 16.27
N MET A 377 -14.04 -4.46 15.82
CA MET A 377 -13.97 -5.26 14.61
C MET A 377 -15.23 -5.04 13.77
N PHE A 378 -15.03 -4.93 12.43
CA PHE A 378 -16.14 -4.83 11.47
C PHE A 378 -16.29 -6.17 10.73
N VAL A 379 -17.06 -7.06 11.29
CA VAL A 379 -17.10 -8.49 10.91
C VAL A 379 -18.27 -8.78 9.98
N PRO A 380 -18.03 -9.21 8.74
CA PRO A 380 -19.11 -9.69 7.89
C PRO A 380 -19.76 -10.94 8.48
N ASP A 381 -21.09 -11.06 8.37
CA ASP A 381 -21.78 -12.28 8.77
C ASP A 381 -21.51 -13.46 7.81
N ASP A 382 -21.98 -14.65 8.20
CA ASP A 382 -21.77 -15.88 7.44
C ASP A 382 -22.35 -15.78 6.01
N GLU A 383 -23.54 -15.18 5.85
CA GLU A 383 -24.18 -15.02 4.54
C GLU A 383 -23.32 -14.14 3.62
N THR A 384 -22.87 -13.00 4.14
CA THR A 384 -21.99 -12.07 3.43
C THR A 384 -20.66 -12.72 3.03
N LEU A 385 -20.06 -13.54 3.90
CA LEU A 385 -18.80 -14.25 3.61
C LEU A 385 -18.98 -15.39 2.61
N VAL A 386 -20.10 -16.12 2.64
CA VAL A 386 -20.42 -17.11 1.61
C VAL A 386 -20.48 -16.44 0.23
N GLU A 387 -21.21 -15.32 0.13
CA GLU A 387 -21.29 -14.54 -1.12
C GLU A 387 -19.91 -14.00 -1.57
N TYR A 388 -19.09 -13.58 -0.62
CA TYR A 388 -17.77 -13.04 -0.90
C TYR A 388 -16.81 -14.08 -1.51
N PHE A 389 -16.81 -15.32 -1.01
CA PHE A 389 -15.88 -16.36 -1.46
C PHE A 389 -16.40 -17.22 -2.62
N LYS A 390 -17.69 -17.12 -3.00
CA LYS A 390 -18.21 -17.81 -4.16
C LYS A 390 -17.78 -17.20 -5.47
N GLU A 391 -17.99 -17.89 -6.57
CA GLU A 391 -17.71 -17.40 -7.93
C GLU A 391 -18.43 -16.08 -8.20
N GLY A 392 -17.65 -15.08 -8.63
CA GLY A 392 -18.11 -13.70 -8.85
C GLY A 392 -18.02 -12.79 -7.61
N GLY A 393 -17.75 -13.31 -6.44
CA GLY A 393 -17.50 -12.52 -5.23
C GLY A 393 -16.08 -11.95 -5.17
N GLY A 394 -15.89 -10.94 -4.32
CA GLY A 394 -14.60 -10.23 -4.17
C GLY A 394 -13.43 -11.12 -3.72
N GLY A 395 -13.71 -12.16 -2.93
CA GLY A 395 -12.73 -13.14 -2.45
C GLY A 395 -12.52 -14.34 -3.38
N TRP A 396 -13.29 -14.43 -4.47
CA TRP A 396 -13.21 -15.57 -5.40
C TRP A 396 -11.82 -15.78 -5.97
N GLN A 397 -11.09 -14.70 -6.25
CA GLN A 397 -9.73 -14.82 -6.80
C GLN A 397 -8.77 -15.55 -5.85
N LEU A 398 -8.92 -15.36 -4.54
CA LEU A 398 -8.17 -16.11 -3.53
C LEU A 398 -8.51 -17.60 -3.59
N VAL A 399 -9.80 -17.94 -3.59
CA VAL A 399 -10.26 -19.33 -3.69
C VAL A 399 -9.80 -19.96 -4.99
N LYS A 400 -9.95 -19.26 -6.13
CA LYS A 400 -9.53 -19.74 -7.46
C LYS A 400 -8.04 -20.07 -7.52
N THR A 401 -7.21 -19.27 -6.86
CA THR A 401 -5.75 -19.43 -6.91
C THR A 401 -5.25 -20.54 -5.98
N TYR A 402 -5.85 -20.67 -4.80
CA TYR A 402 -5.28 -21.51 -3.75
C TYR A 402 -6.02 -22.82 -3.52
N ALA A 403 -7.33 -22.88 -3.68
CA ALA A 403 -8.10 -24.09 -3.43
C ALA A 403 -7.83 -25.18 -4.50
N ALA A 404 -7.76 -26.44 -4.05
CA ALA A 404 -7.55 -27.59 -4.95
C ALA A 404 -8.69 -27.76 -5.96
N ASN A 405 -9.94 -27.55 -5.53
CA ASN A 405 -11.15 -27.63 -6.36
C ASN A 405 -11.98 -26.33 -6.23
N PRO A 406 -11.53 -25.22 -6.81
CA PRO A 406 -12.20 -23.93 -6.62
C PRO A 406 -13.66 -23.95 -7.12
N GLY A 407 -13.93 -24.61 -8.26
CA GLY A 407 -15.25 -24.70 -8.89
C GLY A 407 -16.22 -25.69 -8.24
N ALA A 408 -15.84 -26.41 -7.17
CA ALA A 408 -16.76 -27.30 -6.48
C ALA A 408 -17.95 -26.49 -5.93
N VAL A 409 -19.17 -26.95 -6.26
CA VAL A 409 -20.41 -26.27 -5.84
C VAL A 409 -20.58 -26.36 -4.34
N LEU A 410 -20.84 -25.22 -3.69
CA LEU A 410 -21.17 -25.17 -2.28
C LEU A 410 -22.63 -25.61 -2.05
N PRO A 411 -22.95 -26.37 -0.98
CA PRO A 411 -24.31 -26.76 -0.66
C PRO A 411 -25.23 -25.54 -0.44
N GLU A 412 -26.41 -25.53 -1.06
CA GLU A 412 -27.38 -24.42 -0.93
C GLU A 412 -27.90 -24.25 0.49
N ASN A 413 -27.99 -25.33 1.24
CA ASN A 413 -28.52 -25.34 2.63
C ASN A 413 -27.44 -25.09 3.70
N MET A 414 -26.22 -24.70 3.29
CA MET A 414 -25.07 -24.52 4.20
C MET A 414 -25.37 -23.51 5.34
N LEU A 415 -26.06 -22.42 5.03
CA LEU A 415 -26.45 -21.39 5.99
C LEU A 415 -27.51 -21.92 7.00
N GLU A 416 -28.43 -22.77 6.56
CA GLU A 416 -29.48 -23.35 7.40
C GLU A 416 -28.92 -24.43 8.34
N THR A 417 -28.07 -25.31 7.78
CA THR A 417 -27.47 -26.43 8.53
C THR A 417 -26.28 -26.02 9.40
N LYS A 418 -25.73 -24.83 9.17
CA LYS A 418 -24.44 -24.36 9.74
C LYS A 418 -23.25 -25.30 9.47
N ASP A 419 -23.33 -26.12 8.41
CA ASP A 419 -22.21 -26.95 7.96
C ASP A 419 -21.39 -26.22 6.93
N PHE A 420 -20.38 -25.47 7.39
CA PHE A 420 -19.47 -24.67 6.57
C PHE A 420 -18.21 -25.43 6.12
N LYS A 421 -18.06 -26.72 6.44
CA LYS A 421 -16.87 -27.49 6.07
C LYS A 421 -16.47 -27.38 4.60
N PRO A 422 -17.40 -27.46 3.62
CA PRO A 422 -17.04 -27.32 2.20
C PRO A 422 -16.42 -25.96 1.84
N LEU A 423 -16.80 -24.91 2.57
CA LEU A 423 -16.22 -23.58 2.40
C LEU A 423 -14.88 -23.46 3.17
N TYR A 424 -14.80 -24.06 4.37
CA TYR A 424 -13.56 -24.07 5.16
C TYR A 424 -12.41 -24.72 4.39
N GLU A 425 -12.64 -25.82 3.68
CA GLU A 425 -11.63 -26.48 2.85
C GLU A 425 -11.05 -25.54 1.77
N LYS A 426 -11.87 -24.63 1.25
CA LYS A 426 -11.43 -23.63 0.27
C LYS A 426 -10.65 -22.50 0.95
N ILE A 427 -11.13 -22.00 2.09
CA ILE A 427 -10.51 -20.90 2.85
C ILE A 427 -9.18 -21.36 3.47
N ASP A 428 -9.10 -22.59 3.97
CA ASP A 428 -7.89 -23.14 4.60
C ASP A 428 -6.73 -23.33 3.61
N ALA A 429 -7.04 -23.41 2.32
CA ALA A 429 -6.02 -23.41 1.27
C ALA A 429 -5.37 -22.03 1.03
N ILE A 430 -6.00 -20.95 1.49
CA ILE A 430 -5.46 -19.59 1.37
C ILE A 430 -4.31 -19.42 2.37
N PRO A 431 -3.10 -19.00 1.95
CA PRO A 431 -1.97 -18.81 2.86
C PRO A 431 -2.27 -17.79 3.96
N HIS A 432 -1.67 -17.98 5.14
CA HIS A 432 -1.84 -17.11 6.31
C HIS A 432 -1.60 -15.62 5.99
N LYS A 433 -0.58 -15.31 5.18
CA LYS A 433 -0.24 -13.93 4.79
C LYS A 433 -1.41 -13.23 4.08
N GLN A 434 -2.05 -13.90 3.12
CA GLN A 434 -3.19 -13.35 2.40
C GLN A 434 -4.42 -13.22 3.30
N LEU A 435 -4.70 -14.26 4.09
CA LEU A 435 -5.83 -14.21 5.03
C LEU A 435 -5.65 -13.12 6.09
N GLN A 436 -4.44 -12.94 6.59
CA GLN A 436 -4.08 -11.89 7.54
C GLN A 436 -4.39 -10.48 6.99
N SER A 437 -4.08 -10.20 5.74
CA SER A 437 -4.38 -8.90 5.12
C SER A 437 -5.88 -8.61 5.11
N LEU A 438 -6.70 -9.63 4.81
CA LEU A 438 -8.17 -9.52 4.84
C LEU A 438 -8.71 -9.27 6.25
N LEU A 439 -8.13 -9.92 7.27
CA LEU A 439 -8.55 -9.78 8.65
C LEU A 439 -8.12 -8.44 9.24
N ASN A 440 -6.85 -8.05 9.04
CA ASN A 440 -6.31 -6.87 9.69
C ASN A 440 -6.92 -5.55 9.24
N VAL A 441 -7.42 -5.47 8.01
CA VAL A 441 -8.03 -4.23 7.50
C VAL A 441 -9.30 -3.85 8.26
N ILE A 442 -9.99 -4.82 8.88
CA ILE A 442 -11.23 -4.62 9.65
C ILE A 442 -11.05 -4.74 11.17
N MET A 443 -9.80 -4.86 11.64
CA MET A 443 -9.44 -4.96 13.06
C MET A 443 -8.80 -3.66 13.55
N PHE A 444 -9.52 -2.92 14.40
CA PHE A 444 -9.09 -1.62 14.93
C PHE A 444 -8.82 -1.70 16.43
N ASN A 445 -7.72 -1.15 16.88
CA ASN A 445 -7.28 -1.18 18.27
C ASN A 445 -7.91 -0.08 19.16
N SER A 446 -8.86 0.68 18.66
CA SER A 446 -9.57 1.73 19.39
C SER A 446 -11.06 1.73 19.05
N PHE A 447 -11.90 1.37 20.01
CA PHE A 447 -13.35 1.49 19.89
C PHE A 447 -13.79 2.95 19.84
N ALA A 448 -13.24 3.79 20.73
CA ALA A 448 -13.61 5.20 20.80
C ALA A 448 -13.35 5.98 19.49
N ASN A 449 -12.40 5.52 18.67
CA ASN A 449 -12.13 6.06 17.34
C ASN A 449 -12.87 5.33 16.20
N SER A 450 -13.56 4.23 16.50
CA SER A 450 -14.23 3.37 15.53
C SER A 450 -15.76 3.35 15.68
N VAL A 451 -16.31 4.20 16.55
CA VAL A 451 -17.77 4.34 16.69
C VAL A 451 -18.42 4.83 15.39
N PRO A 452 -19.71 4.53 15.16
CA PRO A 452 -20.37 4.84 13.89
C PRO A 452 -20.19 6.27 13.39
N SER A 453 -20.28 7.27 14.28
CA SER A 453 -20.07 8.68 13.91
C SER A 453 -18.64 9.02 13.41
N LYS A 454 -17.68 8.12 13.62
CA LYS A 454 -16.26 8.30 13.23
C LYS A 454 -15.78 7.30 12.19
N MET A 455 -16.62 6.34 11.77
CA MET A 455 -16.24 5.30 10.80
C MET A 455 -15.62 5.87 9.52
N TYR A 456 -16.15 6.97 9.01
CA TYR A 456 -15.65 7.62 7.78
C TYR A 456 -14.19 8.12 7.88
N LYS A 457 -13.62 8.19 9.10
CA LYS A 457 -12.21 8.56 9.33
C LYS A 457 -11.27 7.36 9.31
N LEU A 458 -11.82 6.16 9.38
CA LEU A 458 -11.01 4.94 9.38
C LEU A 458 -10.36 4.74 8.01
N ARG A 459 -9.11 4.33 8.04
CA ARG A 459 -8.28 4.16 6.86
C ARG A 459 -8.01 2.68 6.60
N ASN A 460 -8.01 2.33 5.32
CA ASN A 460 -7.58 1.00 4.88
C ASN A 460 -6.04 0.91 4.81
N ASP A 461 -5.54 -0.21 4.33
CA ASP A 461 -4.11 -0.48 4.13
C ASP A 461 -3.43 0.44 3.08
N ALA A 462 -4.22 1.13 2.24
CA ALA A 462 -3.75 2.18 1.34
C ALA A 462 -3.83 3.60 1.93
N GLN A 463 -4.17 3.75 3.21
CA GLN A 463 -4.36 5.04 3.91
C GLN A 463 -5.51 5.88 3.32
N GLU A 464 -6.46 5.26 2.65
CA GLU A 464 -7.66 5.92 2.14
C GLU A 464 -8.87 5.65 3.03
N GLU A 465 -9.91 6.46 2.89
CA GLU A 465 -11.17 6.30 3.64
C GLU A 465 -11.81 4.96 3.29
N MET A 466 -11.96 4.11 4.32
CA MET A 466 -12.47 2.76 4.17
C MET A 466 -14.01 2.74 4.09
N PHE A 467 -14.67 3.63 4.81
CA PHE A 467 -16.12 3.72 4.91
C PHE A 467 -16.62 5.05 4.34
N SER A 468 -17.70 4.97 3.59
CA SER A 468 -18.48 6.15 3.20
C SER A 468 -19.47 6.54 4.31
N THR A 469 -20.06 7.72 4.22
CA THR A 469 -21.08 8.18 5.19
C THR A 469 -22.34 7.35 5.18
N THR A 470 -22.62 6.59 4.12
CA THR A 470 -23.76 5.70 3.99
C THR A 470 -23.47 4.28 4.48
N ASP A 471 -22.21 3.92 4.73
CA ASP A 471 -21.84 2.57 5.19
C ASP A 471 -22.27 2.28 6.63
N ILE A 472 -22.74 3.28 7.36
CA ILE A 472 -23.38 3.09 8.66
C ILE A 472 -24.64 2.19 8.54
N ASP A 473 -25.33 2.23 7.41
CA ASP A 473 -26.50 1.38 7.12
C ASP A 473 -26.11 -0.08 6.83
N MET A 474 -24.82 -0.35 6.65
CA MET A 474 -24.26 -1.69 6.50
C MET A 474 -24.05 -2.39 7.85
N ILE A 475 -24.16 -1.68 8.97
CA ILE A 475 -24.14 -2.28 10.30
C ILE A 475 -25.50 -2.94 10.54
N ASP A 476 -25.52 -4.26 10.70
CA ASP A 476 -26.73 -4.98 11.07
C ASP A 476 -26.96 -4.92 12.58
N THR A 477 -25.94 -5.21 13.36
CA THR A 477 -25.98 -5.16 14.84
C THR A 477 -24.58 -4.99 15.39
N CYS A 478 -24.49 -4.63 16.67
CA CYS A 478 -23.23 -4.61 17.40
C CYS A 478 -23.30 -5.56 18.60
N LEU A 479 -22.25 -6.36 18.77
CA LEU A 479 -22.07 -7.25 19.91
C LEU A 479 -20.93 -6.71 20.78
N LEU A 480 -21.22 -6.48 22.06
CA LEU A 480 -20.20 -6.06 23.01
C LEU A 480 -19.48 -7.26 23.60
N ALA A 481 -18.15 -7.13 23.73
CA ALA A 481 -17.26 -8.05 24.42
C ALA A 481 -16.52 -7.32 25.55
N SER A 482 -15.88 -8.06 26.45
CA SER A 482 -15.09 -7.47 27.55
C SER A 482 -13.91 -6.62 27.08
N ASN A 483 -13.39 -6.89 25.88
CA ASN A 483 -12.22 -6.25 25.31
C ASN A 483 -12.49 -5.52 23.98
N GLY A 484 -13.74 -5.44 23.54
CA GLY A 484 -14.05 -4.73 22.29
C GLY A 484 -15.51 -4.80 21.86
N ALA A 485 -15.79 -4.15 20.74
CA ALA A 485 -17.08 -4.18 20.05
C ALA A 485 -16.95 -4.87 18.70
N ILE A 486 -17.92 -5.68 18.32
CA ILE A 486 -18.01 -6.38 17.05
C ILE A 486 -19.22 -5.83 16.30
N TYR A 487 -18.99 -5.06 15.27
CA TYR A 487 -20.01 -4.60 14.34
C TYR A 487 -20.23 -5.70 13.29
N ILE A 488 -21.42 -6.28 13.26
CA ILE A 488 -21.80 -7.27 12.25
C ILE A 488 -22.19 -6.52 10.98
N MET A 489 -21.49 -6.80 9.88
CA MET A 489 -21.58 -6.05 8.64
C MET A 489 -22.25 -6.87 7.53
N LYS A 490 -23.09 -6.20 6.74
CA LYS A 490 -23.72 -6.75 5.51
C LYS A 490 -22.83 -6.60 4.26
N LYS A 491 -21.57 -6.21 4.43
CA LYS A 491 -20.61 -5.98 3.36
C LYS A 491 -19.20 -6.37 3.83
N VAL A 492 -18.40 -6.95 2.95
CA VAL A 492 -16.97 -7.18 3.18
C VAL A 492 -16.18 -5.94 2.78
N TYR A 493 -15.37 -5.43 3.68
CA TYR A 493 -14.39 -4.36 3.41
C TYR A 493 -13.02 -5.01 3.25
N GLY A 494 -12.67 -5.31 2.00
CA GLY A 494 -11.39 -5.92 1.68
C GLY A 494 -10.23 -4.92 1.67
N PRO A 495 -8.99 -5.40 1.82
CA PRO A 495 -7.81 -4.56 1.68
C PRO A 495 -7.62 -4.10 0.24
N ALA A 496 -7.02 -2.94 0.03
CA ALA A 496 -6.63 -2.44 -1.28
C ALA A 496 -5.66 -3.39 -2.01
N ASP A 497 -4.96 -4.24 -1.27
CA ASP A 497 -4.16 -5.34 -1.82
C ASP A 497 -4.98 -6.33 -2.67
N TYR A 498 -6.28 -6.44 -2.47
CA TYR A 498 -7.15 -7.36 -3.23
C TYR A 498 -8.06 -6.66 -4.23
N THR A 499 -8.19 -5.35 -4.13
CA THR A 499 -9.08 -4.56 -5.00
C THR A 499 -8.34 -3.61 -5.93
N SER A 500 -7.03 -3.39 -5.73
CA SER A 500 -6.19 -2.57 -6.60
C SER A 500 -5.60 -3.37 -7.77
N VAL A 501 -5.08 -2.66 -8.77
CA VAL A 501 -4.38 -3.26 -9.91
C VAL A 501 -3.15 -4.11 -9.52
N ALA A 502 -2.66 -4.00 -8.30
CA ALA A 502 -1.60 -4.84 -7.76
C ALA A 502 -2.10 -6.23 -7.30
N ALA A 503 -3.40 -6.42 -7.11
CA ALA A 503 -3.98 -7.66 -6.59
C ALA A 503 -3.59 -8.93 -7.38
N PRO A 504 -3.62 -8.96 -8.72
CA PRO A 504 -3.21 -10.14 -9.46
C PRO A 504 -1.76 -10.55 -9.21
N ALA A 505 -0.85 -9.59 -9.03
CA ALA A 505 0.53 -9.88 -8.63
C ALA A 505 0.62 -10.39 -7.19
N HIS A 506 -0.15 -9.81 -6.26
CA HIS A 506 -0.15 -10.19 -4.85
C HIS A 506 -0.66 -11.61 -4.61
N ILE A 507 -1.73 -11.98 -5.30
CA ILE A 507 -2.42 -13.27 -5.12
C ILE A 507 -1.75 -14.39 -5.93
N SER A 508 -1.04 -14.07 -7.00
CA SER A 508 -0.54 -15.02 -8.00
C SER A 508 0.52 -15.99 -7.45
N LYS A 509 0.52 -17.22 -8.03
CA LYS A 509 1.61 -18.20 -7.91
C LYS A 509 2.52 -18.24 -9.15
N THR A 510 2.20 -17.49 -10.18
CA THR A 510 2.87 -17.50 -11.48
C THR A 510 3.47 -16.17 -11.90
N ASN A 511 3.49 -15.20 -10.97
CA ASN A 511 4.07 -13.87 -11.16
C ASN A 511 5.02 -13.50 -10.00
N LEU A 512 5.77 -14.48 -9.50
CA LEU A 512 6.59 -14.33 -8.28
C LEU A 512 7.74 -13.34 -8.46
N VAL A 513 8.31 -13.24 -9.68
CA VAL A 513 9.36 -12.26 -10.00
C VAL A 513 8.83 -10.83 -9.83
N LEU A 514 7.68 -10.52 -10.42
CA LEU A 514 7.10 -9.17 -10.32
C LEU A 514 6.37 -8.95 -8.99
N GLN A 515 5.82 -9.99 -8.37
CA GLN A 515 5.33 -9.90 -6.99
C GLN A 515 6.44 -9.41 -6.06
N TYR A 516 7.63 -10.04 -6.15
CA TYR A 516 8.78 -9.60 -5.38
C TYR A 516 9.16 -8.14 -5.70
N ALA A 517 9.23 -7.79 -6.98
CA ALA A 517 9.59 -6.43 -7.40
C ALA A 517 8.59 -5.36 -6.94
N ILE A 518 7.30 -5.68 -6.88
CA ILE A 518 6.23 -4.77 -6.44
C ILE A 518 6.21 -4.63 -4.91
N TYR A 519 6.29 -5.75 -4.17
CA TYR A 519 5.99 -5.80 -2.74
C TYR A 519 7.22 -5.73 -1.83
N ASN A 520 8.43 -5.90 -2.34
CA ASN A 520 9.64 -5.93 -1.52
C ASN A 520 10.32 -4.55 -1.47
N GLY A 521 9.72 -3.63 -0.76
CA GLY A 521 10.20 -2.25 -0.66
C GLY A 521 10.27 -1.70 0.76
N SER A 522 9.91 -2.49 1.79
CA SER A 522 9.73 -1.97 3.15
C SER A 522 10.44 -2.72 4.27
N SER A 523 11.28 -3.73 3.99
CA SER A 523 11.96 -4.42 5.08
C SER A 523 13.22 -3.67 5.53
N GLU A 524 13.40 -3.49 6.83
CA GLU A 524 14.60 -2.90 7.43
C GLU A 524 15.88 -3.71 7.17
N LYS A 525 15.76 -4.91 6.59
CA LYS A 525 16.85 -5.84 6.32
C LYS A 525 16.87 -6.24 4.84
N GLY A 526 17.58 -5.49 4.03
CA GLY A 526 17.87 -5.90 2.65
C GLY A 526 16.85 -5.46 1.61
N ASP A 527 16.48 -4.21 1.63
CA ASP A 527 15.61 -3.59 0.62
C ASP A 527 16.37 -3.38 -0.70
N TYR A 528 16.43 -4.43 -1.52
CA TYR A 528 17.08 -4.37 -2.83
C TYR A 528 16.34 -3.47 -3.82
N MET A 529 15.00 -3.48 -3.79
CA MET A 529 14.22 -2.75 -4.79
C MET A 529 13.99 -1.27 -4.47
N LYS A 530 13.85 -0.88 -3.18
CA LYS A 530 13.60 0.51 -2.69
C LYS A 530 12.55 1.31 -3.47
N LEU A 531 11.59 0.63 -4.09
CA LEU A 531 10.68 1.27 -5.05
C LEU A 531 9.36 1.70 -4.43
N ASN A 532 8.91 1.10 -3.31
CA ASN A 532 7.57 1.27 -2.76
C ASN A 532 6.44 1.19 -3.83
N TYR A 533 6.65 0.33 -4.85
CA TYR A 533 5.80 0.32 -6.03
C TYR A 533 4.38 -0.16 -5.69
N TYR A 534 4.25 -1.05 -4.69
CA TYR A 534 2.97 -1.49 -4.19
C TYR A 534 2.10 -0.33 -3.67
N ALA A 535 2.69 0.60 -2.91
CA ALA A 535 1.97 1.76 -2.38
C ALA A 535 1.48 2.68 -3.52
N TYR A 536 2.27 2.79 -4.59
CA TYR A 536 1.89 3.54 -5.78
C TYR A 536 0.70 2.91 -6.50
N LEU A 537 0.70 1.58 -6.72
CA LEU A 537 -0.38 0.86 -7.39
C LEU A 537 -1.67 0.73 -6.55
N LYS A 538 -1.58 0.92 -5.24
CA LYS A 538 -2.72 0.93 -4.30
C LYS A 538 -3.43 2.27 -4.20
N ALA A 539 -2.97 3.32 -4.89
CA ALA A 539 -3.62 4.63 -4.89
C ALA A 539 -5.00 4.55 -5.55
N MET A 540 -6.07 4.43 -4.74
CA MET A 540 -7.44 4.16 -5.21
C MET A 540 -8.08 5.37 -5.92
N LYS A 541 -7.53 6.57 -5.72
CA LYS A 541 -7.96 7.81 -6.43
C LYS A 541 -7.35 7.96 -7.81
N SER A 542 -6.28 7.22 -8.09
CA SER A 542 -5.67 7.14 -9.42
C SER A 542 -6.29 6.01 -10.24
N ARG A 543 -6.18 6.08 -11.57
CA ARG A 543 -6.63 5.02 -12.47
C ARG A 543 -5.43 4.45 -13.21
N PHE A 544 -5.31 3.12 -13.21
CA PHE A 544 -4.16 2.44 -13.78
C PHE A 544 -4.58 1.37 -14.79
N THR A 545 -3.69 1.12 -15.75
CA THR A 545 -3.61 -0.16 -16.43
C THR A 545 -2.26 -0.77 -16.18
N LEU A 546 -2.25 -1.98 -15.65
CA LEU A 546 -1.04 -2.76 -15.40
C LEU A 546 -0.99 -3.95 -16.36
N PHE A 547 0.07 -4.05 -17.14
CA PHE A 547 0.43 -5.27 -17.86
C PHE A 547 1.40 -6.05 -16.97
N LEU A 548 1.04 -7.27 -16.59
CA LEU A 548 1.76 -8.07 -15.61
C LEU A 548 2.35 -9.33 -16.27
N PRO A 549 3.63 -9.33 -16.69
CA PRO A 549 4.27 -10.54 -17.20
C PRO A 549 4.30 -11.66 -16.16
N SER A 550 3.96 -12.88 -16.56
CA SER A 550 4.11 -14.09 -15.75
C SER A 550 5.59 -14.48 -15.62
N ASP A 551 5.90 -15.39 -14.68
CA ASP A 551 7.26 -15.94 -14.52
C ASP A 551 7.72 -16.66 -15.80
N GLU A 552 6.80 -17.23 -16.58
CA GLU A 552 7.09 -17.81 -17.87
C GLU A 552 7.45 -16.74 -18.91
N ALA A 553 6.70 -15.63 -18.95
CA ALA A 553 7.01 -14.48 -19.79
C ALA A 553 8.36 -13.84 -19.42
N MET A 554 8.69 -13.77 -18.13
CA MET A 554 9.95 -13.21 -17.65
C MET A 554 11.20 -14.02 -18.05
N GLN A 555 11.04 -15.19 -18.66
CA GLN A 555 12.12 -15.93 -19.32
C GLN A 555 12.53 -15.32 -20.67
N TYR A 556 11.75 -14.35 -21.20
CA TYR A 556 11.94 -13.75 -22.54
C TYR A 556 12.03 -12.23 -22.48
N TYR A 557 12.76 -11.70 -21.50
CA TYR A 557 13.02 -10.26 -21.45
C TYR A 557 14.16 -9.89 -22.42
N TYR A 558 13.80 -9.29 -23.55
CA TYR A 558 14.73 -8.76 -24.52
C TYR A 558 15.34 -7.47 -23.98
N ASP A 559 16.54 -7.57 -23.39
CA ASP A 559 17.15 -6.43 -22.66
C ASP A 559 17.49 -5.27 -23.61
N PRO A 560 16.79 -4.12 -23.49
CA PRO A 560 16.91 -3.04 -24.44
C PRO A 560 18.32 -2.43 -24.48
N VAL A 561 19.04 -2.49 -23.39
CA VAL A 561 20.41 -1.95 -23.29
C VAL A 561 21.41 -2.88 -23.97
N SER A 562 21.27 -4.20 -23.76
CA SER A 562 22.18 -5.18 -24.36
C SER A 562 22.02 -5.28 -25.88
N MET A 563 20.85 -4.92 -26.44
CA MET A 563 20.62 -4.93 -27.87
C MET A 563 21.60 -4.02 -28.65
N ALA A 564 22.08 -2.94 -28.03
CA ALA A 564 23.10 -2.06 -28.58
C ALA A 564 24.53 -2.56 -28.34
N SER A 565 24.74 -3.54 -27.47
CA SER A 565 26.06 -4.08 -27.15
C SER A 565 26.55 -5.08 -28.21
N GLN A 566 27.84 -5.48 -28.13
CA GLN A 566 28.39 -6.54 -28.96
C GLN A 566 27.85 -7.94 -28.59
N LYS A 567 27.20 -8.07 -27.44
CA LYS A 567 26.59 -9.30 -26.95
C LYS A 567 25.12 -9.09 -26.63
N PRO A 568 24.25 -8.92 -27.66
CA PRO A 568 22.83 -8.76 -27.43
C PRO A 568 22.27 -9.97 -26.71
N ALA A 569 21.43 -9.74 -25.70
CA ALA A 569 20.97 -10.78 -24.80
C ALA A 569 19.48 -10.75 -24.55
N VAL A 570 18.94 -11.97 -24.39
CA VAL A 570 17.64 -12.23 -23.74
C VAL A 570 17.95 -12.61 -22.29
N LEU A 571 17.41 -11.85 -21.36
CA LEU A 571 17.54 -12.09 -19.94
C LEU A 571 16.37 -12.96 -19.47
N ALA A 572 16.66 -14.14 -18.94
CA ALA A 572 15.69 -15.02 -18.33
C ALA A 572 15.74 -14.81 -16.81
N LEU A 573 14.63 -14.37 -16.23
CA LEU A 573 14.48 -14.10 -14.79
C LEU A 573 13.58 -15.17 -14.16
N ALA A 574 13.95 -15.64 -12.96
CA ALA A 574 13.17 -16.60 -12.19
C ALA A 574 13.26 -16.30 -10.70
N TYR A 575 12.17 -16.53 -9.98
CA TYR A 575 12.14 -16.45 -8.52
C TYR A 575 12.61 -17.79 -7.91
N ASP A 576 13.53 -17.75 -6.96
CA ASP A 576 14.02 -18.94 -6.24
C ASP A 576 13.40 -19.04 -4.85
N GLU A 577 12.36 -19.86 -4.73
CA GLU A 577 11.63 -20.10 -3.47
C GLU A 577 12.50 -20.74 -2.36
N LYS A 578 13.69 -21.25 -2.69
CA LYS A 578 14.61 -21.85 -1.73
C LYS A 578 15.40 -20.79 -0.96
N ILE A 579 15.49 -19.57 -1.49
CA ILE A 579 16.12 -18.45 -0.83
C ILE A 579 15.10 -17.84 0.15
N LYS A 580 15.11 -18.35 1.38
CA LYS A 580 14.25 -17.86 2.48
C LYS A 580 14.94 -16.80 3.35
N ASP A 581 16.15 -16.40 3.01
CA ASP A 581 16.94 -15.41 3.75
C ASP A 581 16.68 -14.03 3.16
N ASP A 582 15.94 -13.19 3.88
CA ASP A 582 15.57 -11.84 3.48
C ASP A 582 16.78 -10.92 3.18
N SER A 583 17.98 -11.33 3.58
CA SER A 583 19.22 -10.63 3.25
C SER A 583 19.80 -10.98 1.88
N LYS A 584 19.19 -11.94 1.15
CA LYS A 584 19.64 -12.38 -0.17
C LYS A 584 18.61 -12.03 -1.23
N PHE A 585 19.12 -11.65 -2.40
CA PHE A 585 18.31 -11.39 -3.56
C PHE A 585 17.74 -12.70 -4.13
N PRO A 586 16.39 -12.88 -4.16
CA PRO A 586 15.80 -14.16 -4.53
C PRO A 586 15.56 -14.32 -6.03
N ILE A 587 15.90 -13.30 -6.86
CA ILE A 587 15.74 -13.40 -8.30
C ILE A 587 17.02 -13.96 -8.91
N THR A 588 16.91 -15.12 -9.54
CA THR A 588 17.97 -15.71 -10.35
C THR A 588 17.84 -15.28 -11.80
N TYR A 589 18.96 -15.20 -12.49
CA TYR A 589 18.99 -14.70 -13.85
C TYR A 589 19.99 -15.46 -14.70
N ARG A 590 19.66 -15.57 -16.01
CA ARG A 590 20.52 -16.20 -17.02
C ARG A 590 20.46 -15.42 -18.33
N LEU A 591 21.63 -15.19 -18.94
CA LEU A 591 21.77 -14.48 -20.19
C LEU A 591 21.84 -15.45 -21.35
N TYR A 592 20.98 -15.25 -22.35
CA TYR A 592 20.95 -15.99 -23.59
C TYR A 592 21.32 -15.09 -24.77
N ARG A 593 21.97 -15.63 -25.80
CA ARG A 593 22.27 -14.90 -27.03
C ARG A 593 20.96 -14.50 -27.73
N TYR A 594 20.95 -13.34 -28.33
CA TYR A 594 19.89 -12.91 -29.23
C TYR A 594 20.40 -12.91 -30.65
N ASP A 595 19.73 -13.59 -31.55
CA ASP A 595 20.02 -13.58 -32.98
C ASP A 595 19.25 -12.44 -33.65
N LYS A 596 19.95 -11.40 -34.05
CA LYS A 596 19.34 -10.21 -34.70
C LYS A 596 18.74 -10.50 -36.07
N THR A 597 19.11 -11.61 -36.73
CA THR A 597 18.65 -11.98 -38.07
C THR A 597 17.31 -12.73 -38.01
N THR A 598 17.17 -13.60 -37.02
CA THR A 598 16.01 -14.47 -36.85
C THR A 598 15.08 -14.05 -35.69
N GLY A 599 15.51 -13.11 -34.83
CA GLY A 599 14.74 -12.67 -33.67
C GLY A 599 14.64 -13.69 -32.53
N VAL A 600 15.42 -14.77 -32.55
CA VAL A 600 15.28 -15.93 -31.66
C VAL A 600 16.24 -15.86 -30.49
N ARG A 601 15.81 -16.38 -29.34
CA ARG A 601 16.68 -16.68 -28.21
C ARG A 601 17.56 -17.90 -28.52
N GLY A 602 18.87 -17.70 -28.54
CA GLY A 602 19.87 -18.73 -28.81
C GLY A 602 20.37 -19.43 -27.54
N THR A 603 21.61 -19.94 -27.58
CA THR A 603 22.25 -20.62 -26.44
C THR A 603 22.63 -19.63 -25.33
N ALA A 604 22.72 -20.13 -24.09
CA ALA A 604 23.19 -19.32 -22.98
C ALA A 604 24.65 -18.88 -23.13
N TYR A 605 24.96 -17.68 -22.65
CA TYR A 605 26.36 -17.25 -22.51
C TYR A 605 27.03 -18.02 -21.38
N ALA A 606 28.20 -18.58 -21.61
CA ALA A 606 28.91 -19.41 -20.63
C ALA A 606 29.58 -18.59 -19.52
N ASN A 607 30.08 -17.39 -19.85
CA ASN A 607 30.92 -16.58 -18.95
C ASN A 607 30.39 -15.14 -18.73
N GLU A 608 29.17 -14.87 -19.16
CA GLU A 608 28.54 -13.56 -18.92
C GLU A 608 27.71 -13.62 -17.63
N LYS A 609 27.86 -12.60 -16.80
CA LYS A 609 27.10 -12.41 -15.56
C LYS A 609 26.49 -11.03 -15.58
N ALA A 610 25.30 -10.88 -15.04
CA ALA A 610 24.78 -9.62 -14.56
C ALA A 610 25.05 -9.54 -13.06
N GLU A 611 24.93 -8.37 -12.47
CA GLU A 611 24.93 -8.16 -11.02
C GLU A 611 23.49 -7.95 -10.54
N ASP A 612 23.23 -8.15 -9.25
CA ASP A 612 21.89 -7.97 -8.69
C ASP A 612 21.35 -6.56 -8.97
N ASP A 613 22.19 -5.54 -8.89
CA ASP A 613 21.85 -4.15 -9.21
C ASP A 613 21.43 -3.95 -10.68
N ASP A 614 22.02 -4.69 -11.62
CA ASP A 614 21.59 -4.66 -13.03
C ASP A 614 20.17 -5.21 -13.17
N VAL A 615 19.87 -6.31 -12.47
CA VAL A 615 18.56 -6.95 -12.49
C VAL A 615 17.52 -6.05 -11.84
N VAL A 616 17.82 -5.46 -10.70
CA VAL A 616 16.97 -4.47 -10.01
C VAL A 616 16.66 -3.29 -10.93
N ASN A 617 17.65 -2.76 -11.62
CA ASN A 617 17.48 -1.65 -12.57
C ASN A 617 16.54 -2.04 -13.73
N ARG A 618 16.65 -3.27 -14.26
CA ARG A 618 15.75 -3.76 -15.33
C ARG A 618 14.34 -4.02 -14.81
N LEU A 619 14.19 -4.59 -13.62
CA LEU A 619 12.86 -4.78 -13.00
C LEU A 619 12.12 -3.44 -12.80
N LYS A 620 12.84 -2.41 -12.40
CA LYS A 620 12.28 -1.06 -12.33
C LYS A 620 11.79 -0.56 -13.68
N ASP A 621 12.62 -0.67 -14.72
CA ASP A 621 12.27 -0.26 -16.09
C ASP A 621 11.06 -1.06 -16.61
N ILE A 622 11.00 -2.37 -16.32
CA ILE A 622 9.84 -3.23 -16.64
C ILE A 622 8.58 -2.72 -15.95
N LEU A 623 8.59 -2.52 -14.64
CA LEU A 623 7.42 -2.05 -13.90
C LEU A 623 6.90 -0.72 -14.44
N GLU A 624 7.81 0.23 -14.70
CA GLU A 624 7.45 1.55 -15.20
C GLU A 624 6.97 1.55 -16.65
N SER A 625 7.50 0.66 -17.51
CA SER A 625 7.06 0.50 -18.90
C SER A 625 5.78 -0.32 -19.04
N HIS A 626 5.37 -1.06 -18.01
CA HIS A 626 4.16 -1.87 -17.99
C HIS A 626 2.99 -1.21 -17.24
N THR A 627 3.18 -0.01 -16.70
CA THR A 627 2.16 0.74 -15.96
C THR A 627 1.73 1.98 -16.73
N ILE A 628 0.44 2.08 -17.06
CA ILE A 628 -0.19 3.27 -17.62
C ILE A 628 -0.96 3.96 -16.50
N VAL A 629 -0.82 5.29 -16.38
CA VAL A 629 -1.59 6.14 -15.47
C VAL A 629 -2.57 6.92 -16.30
N HIS A 630 -3.86 6.78 -16.01
CA HIS A 630 -4.91 7.45 -16.75
C HIS A 630 -5.34 8.75 -16.05
N ASP A 631 -5.53 9.78 -16.84
CA ASP A 631 -6.20 11.01 -16.42
C ASP A 631 -7.70 10.86 -16.73
N GLY A 632 -8.47 10.57 -15.70
CA GLY A 632 -9.92 10.40 -15.86
C GLY A 632 -10.49 9.15 -15.19
N THR A 633 -11.72 8.80 -15.52
CA THR A 633 -12.52 7.81 -14.78
C THR A 633 -12.27 6.37 -15.18
N ASN A 634 -11.90 6.10 -16.44
CA ASN A 634 -11.76 4.74 -16.96
C ASN A 634 -10.38 4.45 -17.52
N PRO A 635 -9.77 3.32 -17.14
CA PRO A 635 -8.55 2.85 -17.77
C PRO A 635 -8.88 2.30 -19.15
N ILE A 636 -8.06 2.61 -20.17
CA ILE A 636 -8.04 1.94 -21.49
C ILE A 636 -9.44 1.65 -22.09
N ASP A 637 -10.41 2.53 -21.90
CA ASP A 637 -11.76 2.38 -22.49
C ASP A 637 -11.93 3.22 -23.77
N SER A 638 -10.95 4.08 -24.08
CA SER A 638 -10.92 4.81 -25.36
C SER A 638 -10.61 3.87 -26.52
N GLU A 639 -10.90 4.32 -27.72
CA GLU A 639 -10.52 3.62 -28.95
C GLU A 639 -9.06 3.87 -29.37
N ASP A 640 -8.27 4.58 -28.55
CA ASP A 640 -6.87 4.88 -28.80
C ASP A 640 -6.05 3.61 -28.95
N GLU A 641 -5.09 3.64 -29.85
CA GLU A 641 -4.17 2.53 -30.11
C GLU A 641 -2.86 2.69 -29.33
N PHE A 642 -2.46 3.92 -28.98
CA PHE A 642 -1.19 4.21 -28.31
C PHE A 642 -1.40 4.85 -26.95
N TYR A 643 -0.72 4.31 -25.95
CA TYR A 643 -0.76 4.80 -24.58
C TYR A 643 0.66 5.02 -24.04
N LEU A 644 0.87 6.15 -23.37
CA LEU A 644 2.14 6.41 -22.67
C LEU A 644 2.16 5.71 -21.33
N THR A 645 3.29 5.11 -21.02
CA THR A 645 3.54 4.43 -19.74
C THR A 645 4.18 5.38 -18.73
N LYS A 646 4.33 4.93 -17.50
CA LYS A 646 4.90 5.71 -16.39
C LYS A 646 6.32 6.22 -16.68
N ASN A 647 7.17 5.45 -17.37
CA ASN A 647 8.52 5.92 -17.76
C ASN A 647 8.53 6.76 -19.04
N GLY A 648 7.38 6.97 -19.68
CA GLY A 648 7.25 7.73 -20.92
C GLY A 648 7.36 6.91 -22.19
N SER A 649 7.62 5.59 -22.13
CA SER A 649 7.52 4.72 -23.31
C SER A 649 6.07 4.61 -23.78
N ALA A 650 5.88 4.18 -25.01
CA ALA A 650 4.54 3.98 -25.55
C ALA A 650 4.26 2.48 -25.75
N ILE A 651 3.00 2.12 -25.53
CA ILE A 651 2.45 0.80 -25.82
C ILE A 651 1.38 0.96 -26.89
N LYS A 652 1.47 0.15 -27.96
CA LYS A 652 0.38 -0.03 -28.92
C LYS A 652 -0.51 -1.18 -28.47
N VAL A 653 -1.83 -0.96 -28.47
CA VAL A 653 -2.83 -1.99 -28.23
C VAL A 653 -3.61 -2.31 -29.50
N THR A 654 -3.87 -3.59 -29.71
CA THR A 654 -4.76 -4.06 -30.78
C THR A 654 -6.00 -4.66 -30.14
N ARG A 655 -7.17 -4.30 -30.68
CA ARG A 655 -8.47 -4.68 -30.15
C ARG A 655 -9.23 -5.57 -31.13
N ASP A 656 -10.10 -6.43 -30.60
CA ASP A 656 -11.07 -7.18 -31.40
C ASP A 656 -12.32 -6.33 -31.75
N ALA A 657 -13.25 -6.91 -32.48
CA ALA A 657 -14.51 -6.27 -32.85
C ALA A 657 -15.42 -5.88 -31.65
N SER A 658 -15.15 -6.46 -30.47
CA SER A 658 -15.84 -6.17 -29.21
C SER A 658 -15.09 -5.14 -28.36
N ASN A 659 -14.11 -4.44 -28.93
CA ASN A 659 -13.23 -3.46 -28.26
C ASN A 659 -12.37 -4.04 -27.11
N LYS A 660 -12.16 -5.37 -27.08
CA LYS A 660 -11.28 -6.00 -26.09
C LYS A 660 -9.84 -6.02 -26.62
N ILE A 661 -8.89 -5.74 -25.75
CA ILE A 661 -7.47 -5.83 -26.05
C ILE A 661 -7.11 -7.30 -26.26
N ILE A 662 -6.53 -7.62 -27.40
CA ILE A 662 -6.08 -8.98 -27.78
C ILE A 662 -4.57 -9.07 -27.99
N ARG A 663 -3.90 -7.92 -28.20
CA ARG A 663 -2.46 -7.85 -28.44
C ARG A 663 -1.89 -6.52 -27.96
N VAL A 664 -0.68 -6.55 -27.43
CA VAL A 664 0.09 -5.37 -27.02
C VAL A 664 1.51 -5.43 -27.56
N GLN A 665 2.09 -4.26 -27.88
CA GLN A 665 3.43 -4.13 -28.44
C GLN A 665 4.11 -2.89 -27.89
N GLY A 666 5.36 -3.03 -27.47
CA GLY A 666 6.26 -1.90 -27.23
C GLY A 666 7.06 -1.55 -28.48
N GLY A 667 7.95 -0.57 -28.36
CA GLY A 667 8.74 -0.09 -29.51
C GLY A 667 9.61 -1.17 -30.13
N PHE A 668 10.18 -2.10 -29.35
CA PHE A 668 10.99 -3.20 -29.85
C PHE A 668 10.14 -4.20 -30.68
N GLN A 669 8.95 -4.57 -30.18
CA GLN A 669 8.07 -5.47 -30.90
C GLN A 669 7.58 -4.86 -32.22
N LEU A 670 7.21 -3.60 -32.20
CA LEU A 670 6.78 -2.88 -33.43
C LEU A 670 7.91 -2.78 -34.47
N GLU A 671 9.12 -2.56 -34.02
CA GLU A 671 10.28 -2.51 -34.90
C GLU A 671 10.58 -3.87 -35.55
N ASN A 672 10.46 -4.96 -34.77
CA ASN A 672 10.61 -6.30 -35.30
C ASN A 672 9.46 -6.68 -36.26
N GLU A 673 8.20 -6.31 -35.96
CA GLU A 673 7.07 -6.49 -36.89
C GLU A 673 7.34 -5.74 -38.22
N ARG A 674 7.83 -4.49 -38.14
CA ARG A 674 8.25 -3.72 -39.31
C ARG A 674 9.34 -4.44 -40.13
N LYS A 675 10.38 -4.92 -39.46
CA LYS A 675 11.48 -5.68 -40.13
C LYS A 675 11.04 -6.98 -40.77
N ILE A 676 10.09 -7.69 -40.13
CA ILE A 676 9.47 -8.88 -40.71
C ILE A 676 8.71 -8.51 -42.01
N ASN A 677 7.88 -7.46 -41.97
CA ASN A 677 7.12 -6.98 -43.10
C ASN A 677 7.99 -6.48 -44.24
N LEU A 678 9.15 -5.92 -43.95
CA LEU A 678 10.17 -5.49 -44.94
C LEU A 678 11.07 -6.66 -45.43
N GLY A 679 10.94 -7.85 -44.83
CA GLY A 679 11.79 -9.00 -45.16
C GLY A 679 13.24 -8.92 -44.71
N THR A 680 13.56 -7.95 -43.80
CA THR A 680 14.91 -7.79 -43.23
C THR A 680 15.13 -8.63 -42.00
N LEU A 681 14.06 -9.13 -41.37
CA LEU A 681 14.08 -10.11 -40.28
C LEU A 681 13.24 -11.32 -40.70
N THR A 682 13.86 -12.52 -40.74
CA THR A 682 13.16 -13.78 -41.05
C THR A 682 12.84 -14.47 -39.74
N PRO A 683 11.56 -14.53 -39.29
CA PRO A 683 11.20 -15.10 -38.02
C PRO A 683 11.62 -16.54 -37.87
N GLY A 684 12.33 -16.88 -36.81
CA GLY A 684 12.58 -18.26 -36.41
C GLY A 684 11.36 -18.91 -35.77
N SER A 685 11.35 -20.23 -35.65
CA SER A 685 10.23 -21.00 -35.09
C SER A 685 9.96 -20.69 -33.58
N GLU A 686 10.89 -20.08 -32.89
CA GLU A 686 10.81 -19.77 -31.45
C GLU A 686 10.86 -18.25 -31.14
N ILE A 687 10.31 -17.42 -32.03
CA ILE A 687 10.26 -15.96 -31.86
C ILE A 687 9.16 -15.55 -30.86
N ARG A 688 9.25 -16.00 -29.62
CA ARG A 688 8.25 -15.77 -28.59
C ARG A 688 8.25 -14.32 -28.10
N GLY A 689 7.14 -13.59 -28.28
CA GLY A 689 6.98 -12.21 -27.81
C GLY A 689 7.92 -11.18 -28.42
N ALA A 690 8.71 -11.52 -29.47
CA ALA A 690 9.67 -10.59 -30.04
C ALA A 690 9.04 -9.61 -31.05
N SER A 691 7.85 -9.92 -31.62
CA SER A 691 7.11 -9.02 -32.52
C SER A 691 5.74 -8.62 -32.00
N GLU A 692 5.17 -9.40 -31.09
CA GLU A 692 3.88 -9.14 -30.48
C GLU A 692 3.76 -9.88 -29.14
N VAL A 693 2.86 -9.42 -28.26
CA VAL A 693 2.50 -10.08 -27.00
C VAL A 693 0.99 -10.24 -26.96
N ASN A 694 0.53 -11.48 -26.84
CA ASN A 694 -0.89 -11.80 -26.82
C ASN A 694 -1.51 -11.54 -25.44
N VAL A 695 -2.76 -11.07 -25.45
CA VAL A 695 -3.55 -10.84 -24.23
C VAL A 695 -4.73 -11.78 -24.23
N LEU A 696 -4.82 -12.64 -23.21
CA LEU A 696 -5.92 -13.58 -23.06
C LEU A 696 -7.05 -12.97 -22.23
N ALA A 697 -8.29 -13.17 -22.67
CA ALA A 697 -9.48 -12.69 -21.95
C ALA A 697 -9.59 -13.29 -20.53
N SER A 698 -9.15 -14.56 -20.35
CA SER A 698 -9.09 -15.23 -19.05
C SER A 698 -8.09 -14.60 -18.06
N ASN A 699 -7.13 -13.84 -18.57
CA ASN A 699 -6.06 -13.19 -17.81
C ASN A 699 -6.29 -11.68 -17.65
N THR A 700 -7.53 -11.21 -17.84
CA THR A 700 -7.93 -9.81 -17.66
C THR A 700 -8.67 -9.67 -16.33
N HIS A 701 -8.20 -8.77 -15.49
CA HIS A 701 -8.76 -8.50 -14.17
C HIS A 701 -9.24 -7.04 -14.10
N ASN A 702 -10.54 -6.86 -13.81
CA ASN A 702 -11.12 -5.55 -13.53
C ASN A 702 -11.05 -5.30 -12.02
N LEU A 703 -10.53 -4.16 -11.61
CA LEU A 703 -10.22 -3.80 -10.24
C LEU A 703 -10.73 -2.38 -9.94
N ASP A 704 -10.83 -2.03 -8.66
CA ASP A 704 -11.45 -0.77 -8.25
C ASP A 704 -10.71 0.48 -8.77
N ASN A 705 -9.38 0.41 -8.88
CA ASN A 705 -8.58 1.51 -9.42
C ASN A 705 -8.02 1.25 -10.83
N GLY A 706 -8.54 0.26 -11.56
CA GLY A 706 -8.13 0.03 -12.94
C GLY A 706 -8.25 -1.40 -13.45
N ARG A 707 -7.36 -1.76 -14.37
CA ARG A 707 -7.30 -3.09 -14.98
C ARG A 707 -5.89 -3.66 -14.95
N THR A 708 -5.79 -4.97 -14.77
CA THR A 708 -4.54 -5.72 -14.91
C THR A 708 -4.70 -6.78 -15.96
N TYR A 709 -3.75 -6.85 -16.89
CA TYR A 709 -3.64 -7.85 -17.93
C TYR A 709 -2.41 -8.70 -17.66
N VAL A 710 -2.58 -9.99 -17.41
CA VAL A 710 -1.46 -10.91 -17.21
C VAL A 710 -0.96 -11.38 -18.58
N LEU A 711 0.34 -11.26 -18.80
CA LEU A 711 1.02 -11.60 -20.06
C LEU A 711 1.83 -12.88 -19.89
N ASP A 712 1.53 -13.90 -20.69
CA ASP A 712 2.19 -15.21 -20.58
C ASP A 712 3.27 -15.43 -21.65
N ASP A 713 3.29 -14.64 -22.74
CA ASP A 713 4.25 -14.79 -23.82
C ASP A 713 5.61 -14.20 -23.53
N ALA A 714 5.65 -12.88 -23.30
CA ALA A 714 6.84 -12.09 -23.00
C ALA A 714 6.46 -10.74 -22.35
N PRO A 715 7.40 -10.03 -21.73
CA PRO A 715 7.19 -8.63 -21.35
C PRO A 715 7.04 -7.71 -22.57
N ILE A 716 6.40 -6.56 -22.36
CA ILE A 716 6.38 -5.47 -23.34
C ILE A 716 7.76 -4.78 -23.31
N ILE A 717 8.42 -4.72 -24.44
CA ILE A 717 9.77 -4.17 -24.51
C ILE A 717 9.72 -2.78 -25.15
N PRO A 718 10.17 -1.73 -24.44
CA PRO A 718 10.34 -0.39 -25.01
C PRO A 718 11.28 -0.40 -26.22
N ALA A 719 11.29 0.70 -26.96
CA ALA A 719 12.26 0.87 -28.06
C ALA A 719 13.70 0.62 -27.61
N THR A 720 14.49 -0.05 -28.45
CA THR A 720 15.91 -0.37 -28.21
C THR A 720 16.84 0.45 -29.10
N THR A 721 16.29 1.23 -30.02
CA THR A 721 16.99 2.06 -31.00
C THR A 721 16.80 3.53 -30.64
N SER A 722 17.87 4.32 -30.74
CA SER A 722 17.83 5.79 -30.57
C SER A 722 17.29 6.48 -31.84
N VAL A 723 16.96 7.78 -31.76
CA VAL A 723 16.65 8.57 -32.96
C VAL A 723 17.85 8.57 -33.93
N TYR A 724 19.05 8.68 -33.40
CA TYR A 724 20.28 8.55 -34.20
C TYR A 724 20.32 7.22 -34.97
N GLY A 725 20.02 6.10 -34.28
CA GLY A 725 19.96 4.76 -34.86
C GLY A 725 18.91 4.63 -35.96
N ILE A 726 17.73 5.22 -35.80
CA ILE A 726 16.68 5.24 -36.84
C ILE A 726 17.14 6.01 -38.08
N LEU A 727 17.72 7.18 -37.90
CA LEU A 727 18.17 8.02 -39.01
C LEU A 727 19.37 7.45 -39.78
N THR A 728 20.17 6.59 -39.12
CA THR A 728 21.38 5.97 -39.70
C THR A 728 21.20 4.51 -40.07
N GLU A 729 19.98 3.94 -39.96
CA GLU A 729 19.71 2.54 -40.28
C GLU A 729 20.07 2.25 -41.74
N ASP A 730 21.06 1.35 -41.93
CA ASP A 730 21.47 0.88 -43.26
C ASP A 730 20.49 -0.23 -43.68
N THR A 731 19.46 0.16 -44.43
CA THR A 731 18.51 -0.77 -45.01
C THR A 731 18.98 -1.10 -46.42
N SER A 732 18.65 -2.30 -46.93
CA SER A 732 18.83 -2.70 -48.34
C SER A 732 18.06 -1.79 -49.30
N PHE A 733 17.20 -0.95 -48.81
CA PHE A 733 16.56 0.19 -49.48
C PHE A 733 17.32 1.47 -49.18
N ALA A 734 17.35 2.42 -50.09
CA ALA A 734 17.96 3.73 -49.88
C ALA A 734 17.37 4.34 -48.60
N ASN A 735 18.23 4.68 -47.64
CA ASN A 735 17.82 5.28 -46.39
C ASN A 735 17.04 6.58 -46.65
N PRO A 736 15.74 6.67 -46.33
CA PRO A 736 14.92 7.82 -46.67
C PRO A 736 15.22 9.05 -45.81
N PHE A 737 15.98 8.89 -44.71
CA PHE A 737 16.38 9.95 -43.78
C PHE A 737 17.81 10.51 -44.06
N ARG A 738 18.50 9.95 -45.04
CA ARG A 738 19.95 10.22 -45.28
C ARG A 738 20.27 11.69 -45.38
N GLU A 739 19.58 12.40 -46.26
CA GLU A 739 19.84 13.82 -46.52
C GLU A 739 19.52 14.68 -45.29
N PHE A 740 18.47 14.35 -44.52
CA PHE A 740 18.18 15.04 -43.25
C PHE A 740 19.27 14.78 -42.21
N PHE A 741 19.73 13.55 -42.10
CA PHE A 741 20.82 13.17 -41.19
C PHE A 741 22.13 13.91 -41.54
N ASP A 742 22.46 14.02 -42.81
CA ASP A 742 23.66 14.71 -43.27
C ASP A 742 23.67 16.22 -42.90
N LEU A 743 22.48 16.85 -42.76
CA LEU A 743 22.36 18.21 -42.22
C LEU A 743 22.72 18.32 -40.73
N THR A 744 22.71 17.23 -39.97
CA THR A 744 23.06 17.23 -38.55
C THR A 744 24.55 17.15 -38.25
N GLN A 745 25.37 16.96 -39.29
CA GLN A 745 26.84 17.04 -39.19
C GLN A 745 27.25 18.41 -38.63
N TYR A 746 28.51 18.56 -38.19
CA TYR A 746 29.04 19.86 -37.78
C TYR A 746 30.55 19.90 -37.84
N SER A 747 31.12 21.11 -38.00
CA SER A 747 32.54 21.35 -37.91
C SER A 747 32.88 22.25 -36.74
N GLU A 748 33.67 21.73 -35.78
CA GLU A 748 34.15 22.50 -34.64
C GLU A 748 35.08 23.65 -35.09
N GLU A 749 35.94 23.39 -36.05
CA GLU A 749 36.85 24.37 -36.62
C GLU A 749 36.10 25.58 -37.13
N VAL A 750 35.06 25.38 -37.94
CA VAL A 750 34.27 26.47 -38.51
C VAL A 750 33.51 27.25 -37.44
N ILE A 751 32.93 26.57 -36.42
CA ILE A 751 32.19 27.20 -35.33
C ILE A 751 33.11 28.10 -34.51
N VAL A 752 34.32 27.65 -34.22
CA VAL A 752 35.30 28.44 -33.48
C VAL A 752 35.88 29.54 -34.38
N GLY A 753 36.30 29.17 -35.60
CA GLY A 753 36.91 30.10 -36.53
C GLY A 753 36.01 31.28 -36.93
N CYS A 754 34.67 31.09 -37.07
CA CYS A 754 33.74 32.17 -37.33
C CYS A 754 33.34 32.99 -36.08
N GLY A 755 33.82 32.62 -34.88
CA GLY A 755 33.63 33.35 -33.63
C GLY A 755 32.29 33.10 -32.96
N LEU A 756 31.57 32.01 -33.28
CA LEU A 756 30.39 31.56 -32.52
C LEU A 756 30.75 31.02 -31.13
N VAL A 757 31.95 30.43 -31.01
CA VAL A 757 32.57 30.03 -29.74
C VAL A 757 33.96 30.65 -29.68
N ASP A 758 34.29 31.35 -28.57
CA ASP A 758 35.60 32.02 -28.41
C ASP A 758 36.69 30.97 -28.17
N ASP A 759 37.73 31.02 -29.01
CA ASP A 759 38.89 30.12 -28.95
C ASP A 759 39.71 30.29 -27.66
N LYS A 760 39.62 31.44 -27.00
CA LYS A 760 40.36 31.77 -25.78
C LYS A 760 39.72 31.17 -24.51
N LEU A 761 38.59 30.51 -24.62
CA LEU A 761 37.91 29.86 -23.47
C LEU A 761 38.67 28.62 -23.03
N ALA A 762 38.57 28.28 -21.74
CA ALA A 762 39.07 27.02 -21.23
C ALA A 762 38.36 25.83 -21.93
N ASP A 763 39.08 24.75 -22.19
CA ASP A 763 38.58 23.58 -22.94
C ASP A 763 37.23 23.05 -22.47
N THR A 764 37.01 23.05 -21.16
CA THR A 764 35.73 22.59 -20.57
C THR A 764 34.59 23.52 -20.94
N GLN A 765 34.81 24.83 -20.93
CA GLN A 765 33.81 25.83 -21.33
C GLN A 765 33.55 25.80 -22.83
N LYS A 766 34.63 25.68 -23.62
CA LYS A 766 34.59 25.56 -25.09
C LYS A 766 33.75 24.34 -25.49
N LYS A 767 34.07 23.16 -24.93
CA LYS A 767 33.30 21.92 -25.15
C LYS A 767 31.81 22.06 -24.76
N SER A 768 31.52 22.73 -23.65
CA SER A 768 30.14 22.98 -23.22
C SER A 768 29.37 23.88 -24.21
N LEU A 769 30.03 24.91 -24.77
CA LEU A 769 29.38 25.80 -25.75
C LEU A 769 29.23 25.12 -27.12
N LEU A 770 30.19 24.31 -27.52
CA LEU A 770 30.13 23.55 -28.78
C LEU A 770 28.99 22.56 -28.82
N LYS A 771 28.65 21.93 -27.67
CA LYS A 771 27.48 21.04 -27.56
C LYS A 771 26.16 21.68 -28.03
N LYS A 772 26.03 23.00 -27.97
CA LYS A 772 24.80 23.73 -28.38
C LYS A 772 24.52 23.67 -29.88
N TYR A 773 25.58 23.45 -30.66
CA TYR A 773 25.50 23.35 -32.12
C TYR A 773 25.38 21.91 -32.62
N LYS A 774 25.43 20.94 -31.73
CA LYS A 774 25.22 19.51 -32.01
C LYS A 774 23.76 19.12 -31.91
N THR A 775 23.28 18.37 -32.86
CA THR A 775 21.97 17.68 -32.74
C THR A 775 22.11 16.44 -31.87
N PHE A 776 23.19 15.70 -32.09
CA PHE A 776 23.48 14.46 -31.37
C PHE A 776 24.72 14.56 -30.51
N VAL A 777 24.70 13.94 -29.34
CA VAL A 777 25.85 13.89 -28.42
C VAL A 777 26.02 12.48 -27.86
N ASP A 778 27.26 12.08 -27.67
CA ASP A 778 27.62 10.89 -26.92
C ASP A 778 27.71 11.25 -25.42
N ASP A 779 26.74 10.77 -24.65
CA ASP A 779 26.65 10.95 -23.19
C ASP A 779 26.31 9.66 -22.46
N GLY A 780 26.70 8.51 -23.04
CA GLY A 780 26.43 7.19 -22.49
C GLY A 780 25.14 6.56 -23.01
N GLY A 781 24.62 7.03 -24.16
CA GLY A 781 23.48 6.45 -24.82
C GLY A 781 23.74 5.10 -25.49
N VAL A 782 22.67 4.46 -25.98
CA VAL A 782 22.80 3.26 -26.84
C VAL A 782 23.57 3.56 -28.11
N ASP A 783 23.38 4.77 -28.64
CA ASP A 783 24.17 5.42 -29.69
C ASP A 783 24.48 6.85 -29.25
N GLN A 784 24.17 7.83 -30.10
CA GLN A 784 24.16 9.23 -29.74
C GLN A 784 22.76 9.68 -29.40
N ASN A 785 22.63 10.54 -28.39
CA ASN A 785 21.33 11.05 -27.93
C ASN A 785 21.08 12.46 -28.49
N VAL A 786 19.79 12.80 -28.68
CA VAL A 786 19.40 14.16 -29.05
C VAL A 786 19.73 15.13 -27.93
N GLN A 787 20.47 16.19 -28.23
CA GLN A 787 21.04 17.11 -27.25
C GLN A 787 19.99 17.96 -26.52
N PHE A 788 18.90 18.33 -27.17
CA PHE A 788 18.00 19.34 -26.66
C PHE A 788 16.74 18.75 -25.97
N PHE A 789 16.58 17.42 -25.90
CA PHE A 789 15.52 16.73 -25.16
C PHE A 789 16.11 15.68 -24.22
N ASN A 790 16.37 16.05 -22.98
CA ASN A 790 16.82 15.13 -21.93
C ASN A 790 15.66 14.80 -20.99
N ASN A 791 15.30 13.52 -20.86
CA ASN A 791 14.20 13.03 -20.00
C ASN A 791 12.81 13.57 -20.37
N TYR A 792 12.56 13.84 -21.64
CA TYR A 792 11.29 14.29 -22.18
C TYR A 792 10.83 13.36 -23.30
N ASN A 793 9.51 13.31 -23.50
CA ASN A 793 8.94 12.72 -24.70
C ASN A 793 8.90 13.75 -25.80
N TYR A 794 9.26 13.36 -27.02
CA TYR A 794 9.28 14.26 -28.16
C TYR A 794 8.95 13.54 -29.47
N THR A 795 8.70 14.30 -30.53
CA THR A 795 8.44 13.79 -31.88
C THR A 795 9.38 14.42 -32.87
N LEU A 796 9.87 13.64 -33.79
CA LEU A 796 10.64 14.11 -34.93
C LEU A 796 9.81 13.87 -36.22
N PHE A 797 9.46 14.95 -36.92
CA PHE A 797 8.98 14.90 -38.30
C PHE A 797 10.17 15.10 -39.24
N ALA A 798 10.80 14.01 -39.62
CA ALA A 798 11.97 14.06 -40.49
C ALA A 798 11.55 14.19 -41.97
N PRO A 799 12.04 15.22 -42.71
CA PRO A 799 11.83 15.31 -44.15
C PRO A 799 12.47 14.14 -44.91
N ASP A 800 11.85 13.70 -45.97
CA ASP A 800 12.46 12.75 -46.89
C ASP A 800 13.60 13.36 -47.73
N ASN A 801 14.37 12.50 -48.34
CA ASN A 801 15.53 12.94 -49.16
C ASN A 801 15.13 13.93 -50.27
N ALA A 802 13.99 13.73 -50.91
CA ALA A 802 13.53 14.61 -51.99
C ALA A 802 13.17 16.01 -51.48
N ALA A 803 12.52 16.08 -50.30
CA ALA A 803 12.18 17.35 -49.66
C ALA A 803 13.44 18.13 -49.25
N ILE A 804 14.46 17.46 -48.74
CA ILE A 804 15.74 18.10 -48.37
C ILE A 804 16.50 18.58 -49.62
N GLN A 805 16.60 17.77 -50.67
CA GLN A 805 17.22 18.16 -51.90
C GLN A 805 16.52 19.38 -52.53
N ALA A 806 15.22 19.42 -52.51
CA ALA A 806 14.43 20.59 -52.94
C ALA A 806 14.73 21.83 -52.09
N ALA A 807 14.86 21.66 -50.77
CA ALA A 807 15.22 22.77 -49.88
C ALA A 807 16.64 23.29 -50.13
N ILE A 808 17.61 22.43 -50.38
CA ILE A 808 19.02 22.77 -50.76
C ILE A 808 19.02 23.52 -52.08
N ALA A 809 18.31 23.06 -53.10
CA ALA A 809 18.16 23.75 -54.38
C ALA A 809 17.53 25.16 -54.21
N ASN A 810 16.71 25.38 -53.20
CA ASN A 810 16.11 26.68 -52.84
C ASN A 810 17.00 27.51 -51.88
N GLY A 811 18.26 27.08 -51.62
CA GLY A 811 19.26 27.86 -50.90
C GLY A 811 19.45 27.47 -49.42
N LEU A 812 18.88 26.38 -48.93
CA LEU A 812 19.17 25.85 -47.59
C LEU A 812 20.67 25.56 -47.49
N PRO A 813 21.39 26.17 -46.51
CA PRO A 813 22.79 25.87 -46.31
C PRO A 813 23.01 24.44 -45.81
N THR A 814 24.06 23.78 -46.30
CA THR A 814 24.51 22.48 -45.77
C THR A 814 25.86 22.67 -45.05
N TRP A 815 26.22 21.73 -44.19
CA TRP A 815 27.56 21.77 -43.58
C TRP A 815 28.67 21.70 -44.60
N GLU A 816 28.51 20.94 -45.68
CA GLU A 816 29.48 20.91 -46.80
C GLU A 816 29.64 22.33 -47.39
N SER A 817 28.55 23.01 -47.74
CA SER A 817 28.61 24.38 -48.28
C SER A 817 29.16 25.41 -47.29
N ILE A 818 28.96 25.21 -45.99
CA ILE A 818 29.49 26.07 -44.91
C ILE A 818 30.99 25.84 -44.74
N ILE A 819 31.44 24.60 -44.81
CA ILE A 819 32.88 24.21 -44.77
C ILE A 819 33.59 24.77 -46.00
N ASP A 820 33.04 24.58 -47.20
CA ASP A 820 33.64 25.11 -48.46
C ASP A 820 33.78 26.63 -48.41
N ASP A 821 32.74 27.32 -47.95
CA ASP A 821 32.83 28.78 -47.71
C ASP A 821 33.98 29.15 -46.76
N TYR A 822 34.16 28.41 -45.67
CA TYR A 822 35.23 28.66 -44.71
C TYR A 822 36.61 28.31 -45.28
N GLU A 823 36.76 27.17 -45.95
CA GLU A 823 38.00 26.73 -46.59
C GLU A 823 38.47 27.73 -47.67
N SER A 824 37.54 28.30 -48.40
CA SER A 824 37.85 29.34 -49.42
C SER A 824 38.46 30.59 -48.83
N LEU A 825 38.42 30.78 -47.53
CA LEU A 825 39.02 31.97 -46.83
C LEU A 825 40.33 31.64 -46.16
N LYS A 826 40.85 30.42 -46.34
CA LYS A 826 42.19 30.01 -45.86
C LYS A 826 43.31 30.41 -46.86
N ASP A 827 44.45 30.75 -46.30
CA ASP A 827 45.69 31.02 -47.08
C ASP A 827 46.48 29.69 -47.31
N SER A 828 47.69 29.86 -47.95
CA SER A 828 48.58 28.75 -48.19
C SER A 828 49.11 28.01 -46.93
N ASP A 829 49.06 28.69 -45.81
CA ASP A 829 49.49 28.16 -44.51
C ASP A 829 48.30 27.55 -43.70
N ASN A 830 47.16 27.35 -44.39
CA ASN A 830 45.89 26.80 -43.81
C ASN A 830 45.28 27.66 -42.68
N VAL A 831 45.56 28.98 -42.66
CA VAL A 831 45.04 29.94 -41.70
C VAL A 831 43.84 30.68 -42.33
N ALA A 832 42.72 30.67 -41.69
CA ALA A 832 41.49 31.34 -42.17
C ALA A 832 41.53 32.83 -41.85
N HIS A 833 41.38 33.68 -42.88
CA HIS A 833 41.31 35.14 -42.76
C HIS A 833 39.86 35.65 -42.94
N LEU A 834 39.09 35.67 -41.90
CA LEU A 834 37.68 36.09 -41.95
C LEU A 834 37.54 37.61 -41.75
N THR A 835 36.90 38.28 -42.68
CA THR A 835 36.35 39.63 -42.41
C THR A 835 35.15 39.56 -41.47
N ALA A 836 34.77 40.69 -40.87
CA ALA A 836 33.54 40.75 -40.06
C ALA A 836 32.28 40.37 -40.88
N LYS A 837 32.29 40.54 -42.18
CA LYS A 837 31.24 40.13 -43.09
C LYS A 837 31.21 38.61 -43.27
N ASP A 838 32.35 37.98 -43.42
CA ASP A 838 32.47 36.53 -43.58
C ASP A 838 32.06 35.81 -42.28
N SER A 839 32.59 36.28 -41.15
CA SER A 839 32.18 35.73 -39.84
C SER A 839 30.68 35.82 -39.64
N LEU A 840 30.05 36.97 -39.93
CA LEU A 840 28.60 37.16 -39.77
C LEU A 840 27.79 36.26 -40.73
N ARG A 841 28.26 36.10 -41.96
CA ARG A 841 27.66 35.21 -42.97
C ARG A 841 27.66 33.75 -42.48
N LEU A 842 28.80 33.27 -42.06
CA LEU A 842 28.96 31.89 -41.56
C LEU A 842 28.13 31.66 -40.30
N GLN A 843 28.19 32.57 -39.33
CA GLN A 843 27.38 32.52 -38.13
C GLN A 843 25.89 32.41 -38.46
N THR A 844 25.41 33.18 -39.47
CA THR A 844 24.02 33.19 -39.88
C THR A 844 23.62 31.88 -40.55
N LYS A 845 24.47 31.33 -41.44
CA LYS A 845 24.22 30.05 -42.10
C LYS A 845 24.13 28.92 -41.11
N ILE A 846 25.09 28.84 -40.14
CA ILE A 846 25.11 27.82 -39.08
C ILE A 846 23.88 27.95 -38.21
N THR A 847 23.49 29.15 -37.77
CA THR A 847 22.34 29.40 -36.92
C THR A 847 21.03 29.07 -37.63
N TYR A 848 20.93 29.40 -38.94
CA TYR A 848 19.77 29.05 -39.75
C TYR A 848 19.61 27.54 -39.89
N LEU A 849 20.67 26.81 -40.22
CA LEU A 849 20.67 25.36 -40.37
C LEU A 849 20.25 24.69 -39.04
N ASN A 850 20.79 25.15 -37.91
CA ASN A 850 20.41 24.60 -36.61
C ASN A 850 18.91 24.82 -36.29
N ASN A 851 18.36 26.01 -36.53
CA ASN A 851 16.96 26.28 -36.32
C ASN A 851 16.06 25.55 -37.31
N PHE A 852 16.52 25.33 -38.55
CA PHE A 852 15.85 24.48 -39.52
C PHE A 852 15.76 23.04 -39.02
N ILE A 853 16.83 22.47 -38.48
CA ILE A 853 16.79 21.12 -37.86
C ILE A 853 15.82 21.10 -36.66
N ARG A 854 15.92 22.08 -35.76
CA ARG A 854 15.16 22.16 -34.51
C ARG A 854 13.64 22.33 -34.68
N VAL A 855 13.20 22.95 -35.79
CA VAL A 855 11.74 23.10 -36.02
C VAL A 855 11.06 21.75 -36.32
N HIS A 856 11.80 20.72 -36.73
CA HIS A 856 11.30 19.39 -36.96
C HIS A 856 11.16 18.54 -35.70
N PHE A 857 11.71 19.01 -34.57
CA PHE A 857 11.62 18.36 -33.26
C PHE A 857 10.56 19.06 -32.40
N LEU A 858 9.51 18.33 -32.05
CA LEU A 858 8.38 18.82 -31.29
C LEU A 858 8.37 18.22 -29.89
N ASP A 859 7.88 18.96 -28.92
CA ASP A 859 7.56 18.41 -27.60
C ASP A 859 6.36 17.44 -27.73
N ASN A 860 6.25 16.49 -26.79
CA ASN A 860 5.25 15.43 -26.76
C ASN A 860 5.40 14.32 -27.79
N SER A 861 4.83 13.17 -27.47
CA SER A 861 4.68 12.04 -28.39
C SER A 861 3.41 12.24 -29.24
N VAL A 862 3.59 12.35 -30.53
CA VAL A 862 2.50 12.49 -31.51
C VAL A 862 2.38 11.18 -32.29
N PHE A 863 1.24 10.51 -32.19
CA PHE A 863 0.98 9.25 -32.91
C PHE A 863 -0.07 9.45 -34.01
N ALA A 864 0.08 8.73 -35.10
CA ALA A 864 -1.01 8.46 -36.02
C ALA A 864 -1.92 7.41 -35.36
N ASP A 865 -2.95 7.89 -34.64
CA ASP A 865 -3.87 7.11 -33.82
C ASP A 865 -5.32 7.35 -34.26
N LYS A 866 -6.19 6.33 -34.18
CA LYS A 866 -7.58 6.36 -34.66
C LYS A 866 -8.45 7.43 -34.02
N THR A 867 -8.21 7.74 -32.76
CA THR A 867 -9.10 8.63 -31.97
C THR A 867 -8.71 10.08 -31.99
N ALA A 868 -7.56 10.38 -32.50
CA ALA A 868 -7.10 11.76 -32.52
C ALA A 868 -7.90 12.57 -33.56
N LYS A 869 -8.78 13.40 -33.08
CA LYS A 869 -9.83 14.06 -33.87
C LYS A 869 -9.50 15.46 -34.33
N ASP A 870 -8.48 16.11 -33.76
CA ASP A 870 -8.36 17.55 -33.87
C ASP A 870 -6.99 18.01 -34.35
N GLU A 871 -7.01 19.17 -34.98
CA GLU A 871 -5.83 19.97 -35.24
C GLU A 871 -5.22 20.41 -33.88
N THR A 872 -3.93 20.19 -33.71
CA THR A 872 -3.23 20.59 -32.48
C THR A 872 -1.91 21.26 -32.82
N ASP A 873 -1.65 22.39 -32.17
CA ASP A 873 -0.36 23.10 -32.24
C ASP A 873 0.63 22.50 -31.24
N TYR A 874 1.76 22.03 -31.73
CA TYR A 874 2.87 21.55 -30.90
C TYR A 874 4.03 22.53 -30.90
N VAL A 875 4.68 22.69 -29.77
CA VAL A 875 5.84 23.55 -29.59
C VAL A 875 7.09 22.82 -30.11
N THR A 876 7.92 23.50 -30.91
CA THR A 876 9.18 22.96 -31.41
C THR A 876 10.36 23.32 -30.51
N SER A 877 11.54 22.81 -30.82
CA SER A 877 12.78 23.21 -30.14
C SER A 877 13.40 24.48 -30.73
N SER A 878 12.80 25.12 -31.73
CA SER A 878 13.20 26.43 -32.30
C SER A 878 12.50 27.57 -31.57
N TYR A 879 13.19 28.67 -31.28
CA TYR A 879 12.65 29.78 -30.49
C TYR A 879 12.77 31.13 -31.21
N ASP A 880 11.74 31.95 -31.18
CA ASP A 880 11.71 33.32 -31.67
C ASP A 880 11.88 34.31 -30.50
N ASP A 881 13.07 34.89 -30.35
CA ASP A 881 13.38 35.82 -29.25
C ASP A 881 12.62 37.15 -29.39
N SER A 882 12.20 37.54 -30.60
CA SER A 882 11.46 38.78 -30.79
C SER A 882 9.99 38.68 -30.34
N LEU A 883 9.41 37.47 -30.39
CA LEU A 883 8.08 37.16 -29.92
C LEU A 883 8.08 36.58 -28.52
N GLY A 884 9.22 36.10 -28.02
CA GLY A 884 9.36 35.46 -26.72
C GLY A 884 8.71 34.10 -26.63
N VAL A 885 8.56 33.35 -27.74
CA VAL A 885 7.85 32.08 -27.83
C VAL A 885 8.61 31.07 -28.66
N PHE A 886 8.36 29.79 -28.40
CA PHE A 886 8.81 28.72 -29.29
C PHE A 886 7.96 28.69 -30.56
N VAL A 887 8.61 28.39 -31.68
CA VAL A 887 7.93 28.18 -32.96
C VAL A 887 7.03 26.96 -32.82
N LYS A 888 5.85 27.02 -33.44
CA LYS A 888 4.87 25.94 -33.40
C LYS A 888 4.75 25.25 -34.74
N VAL A 889 4.32 24.00 -34.66
CA VAL A 889 3.95 23.17 -35.81
C VAL A 889 2.53 22.69 -35.58
N HIS A 890 1.73 22.76 -36.64
CA HIS A 890 0.35 22.37 -36.66
C HIS A 890 0.23 20.95 -37.19
N VAL A 891 -0.42 20.07 -36.40
CA VAL A 891 -0.62 18.65 -36.75
C VAL A 891 -2.12 18.39 -36.85
N GLU A 892 -2.56 17.89 -37.99
CA GLU A 892 -3.92 17.45 -38.25
C GLU A 892 -3.94 15.92 -38.38
N ARG A 893 -4.90 15.29 -37.75
CA ARG A 893 -5.16 13.86 -37.86
C ARG A 893 -6.42 13.62 -38.67
N VAL A 894 -6.29 12.90 -39.76
CA VAL A 894 -7.38 12.65 -40.71
C VAL A 894 -7.66 11.17 -40.76
N ALA A 895 -8.94 10.77 -40.62
CA ALA A 895 -9.34 9.41 -40.82
C ALA A 895 -9.14 9.00 -42.30
N GLU A 896 -8.39 7.92 -42.53
CA GLU A 896 -8.07 7.39 -43.85
C GLU A 896 -8.33 5.89 -43.90
N GLY A 897 -9.42 5.47 -44.54
CA GLY A 897 -9.81 4.06 -44.59
C GLY A 897 -10.06 3.50 -43.18
N ALA A 898 -9.32 2.45 -42.83
CA ALA A 898 -9.32 1.82 -41.50
C ALA A 898 -8.26 2.40 -40.54
N GLY A 899 -7.47 3.40 -40.97
CA GLY A 899 -6.37 4.01 -40.22
C GLY A 899 -6.48 5.52 -40.05
N THR A 900 -5.41 6.12 -39.55
CA THR A 900 -5.27 7.56 -39.38
C THR A 900 -4.04 8.06 -40.14
N ALA A 901 -4.22 9.05 -40.99
CA ALA A 901 -3.14 9.82 -41.60
C ALA A 901 -2.80 11.04 -40.75
N LEU A 902 -1.53 11.39 -40.66
CA LEU A 902 -1.07 12.65 -40.10
C LEU A 902 -0.69 13.62 -41.23
N LYS A 903 -1.16 14.84 -41.07
CA LYS A 903 -0.78 15.97 -41.91
C LYS A 903 -0.11 17.03 -41.06
N VAL A 904 1.00 17.55 -41.54
CA VAL A 904 1.84 18.47 -40.74
C VAL A 904 2.14 19.73 -41.54
N ARG A 905 2.08 20.89 -40.89
CA ARG A 905 2.51 22.18 -41.47
C ARG A 905 3.12 23.10 -40.42
N ASP A 906 3.96 24.02 -40.83
CA ASP A 906 4.42 25.08 -39.93
C ASP A 906 3.32 26.12 -39.64
N ASP A 907 3.47 26.87 -38.55
CA ASP A 907 2.48 27.86 -38.07
C ASP A 907 2.64 29.23 -38.78
N MET A 908 2.99 29.24 -40.07
CA MET A 908 3.08 30.47 -40.82
C MET A 908 1.67 30.99 -41.15
N LYS A 909 1.39 32.23 -40.73
CA LYS A 909 0.07 32.87 -40.89
C LYS A 909 0.16 34.12 -41.77
N ASN A 910 -0.92 34.36 -42.54
CA ASN A 910 -1.09 35.63 -43.24
C ASN A 910 -1.55 36.75 -42.28
N ALA A 911 -1.71 37.98 -42.80
CA ALA A 911 -2.16 39.11 -41.99
C ALA A 911 -3.57 38.94 -41.37
N ALA A 912 -4.36 38.03 -41.89
CA ALA A 912 -5.69 37.70 -41.36
C ALA A 912 -5.62 36.54 -40.30
N GLY A 913 -4.43 36.03 -40.00
CA GLY A 913 -4.25 34.95 -39.04
C GLY A 913 -4.45 33.53 -39.58
N ASN A 914 -4.70 33.35 -40.85
CA ASN A 914 -4.89 32.04 -41.48
C ASN A 914 -3.55 31.41 -41.80
N LEU A 915 -3.43 30.09 -41.54
CA LEU A 915 -2.27 29.28 -41.93
C LEU A 915 -2.10 29.30 -43.47
N ILE A 916 -0.88 29.58 -43.94
CA ILE A 916 -0.56 29.71 -45.35
C ILE A 916 0.42 28.65 -45.87
N SER A 917 1.03 27.90 -44.99
CA SER A 917 1.99 26.85 -45.35
C SER A 917 1.29 25.63 -45.95
N PRO A 918 1.93 24.94 -46.92
CA PRO A 918 1.40 23.69 -47.42
C PRO A 918 1.34 22.66 -46.28
N GLN A 919 0.40 21.74 -46.39
CA GLN A 919 0.39 20.54 -45.55
C GLN A 919 1.29 19.47 -46.15
N PHE A 920 2.00 18.77 -45.31
CA PHE A 920 2.86 17.64 -45.68
C PHE A 920 2.26 16.36 -45.12
N ASP A 921 2.30 15.29 -45.91
CA ASP A 921 1.80 13.97 -45.54
C ASP A 921 2.90 13.20 -44.82
N VAL A 922 2.51 12.40 -43.84
CA VAL A 922 3.36 11.44 -43.17
C VAL A 922 3.35 10.13 -43.98
N ASN A 923 4.52 9.56 -44.21
CA ASN A 923 4.68 8.31 -44.97
C ASN A 923 4.19 7.10 -44.19
N ASP A 924 3.33 6.28 -44.77
CA ASP A 924 2.72 5.13 -44.09
C ASP A 924 3.71 4.04 -43.64
N SER A 925 4.79 3.82 -44.38
CA SER A 925 5.83 2.84 -44.05
C SER A 925 6.81 3.30 -42.98
N TYR A 926 6.84 4.62 -42.71
CA TYR A 926 7.76 5.26 -41.76
C TYR A 926 7.03 6.19 -40.81
N LYS A 927 5.86 5.77 -40.30
CA LYS A 927 5.08 6.46 -39.24
C LYS A 927 5.18 5.70 -37.92
N ASN A 928 5.03 6.42 -36.82
CA ASN A 928 5.05 5.85 -35.47
C ASN A 928 6.30 5.02 -35.16
N LEU A 929 7.46 5.39 -35.74
CA LEU A 929 8.72 4.72 -35.40
C LEU A 929 9.12 5.16 -33.99
N MET A 930 9.19 4.20 -33.05
CA MET A 930 9.52 4.50 -31.66
C MET A 930 11.01 4.45 -31.45
N ALA A 931 11.54 5.45 -30.79
CA ALA A 931 12.94 5.54 -30.38
C ALA A 931 13.09 5.74 -28.88
N ARG A 932 14.22 5.34 -28.36
CA ARG A 932 14.62 5.55 -26.97
C ARG A 932 16.05 6.05 -26.88
N ASP A 933 16.22 7.29 -26.47
CA ASP A 933 17.52 7.87 -26.14
C ASP A 933 17.84 7.51 -24.68
N VAL A 934 18.63 6.47 -24.48
CA VAL A 934 18.98 5.95 -23.14
C VAL A 934 20.26 6.62 -22.67
N ARG A 935 20.30 6.95 -21.39
CA ARG A 935 21.53 7.33 -20.69
C ARG A 935 21.94 6.21 -19.73
N CYS A 936 23.07 5.58 -20.04
CA CYS A 936 23.61 4.50 -19.23
C CYS A 936 24.83 4.96 -18.42
N VAL A 937 25.02 4.32 -17.28
CA VAL A 937 26.19 4.53 -16.41
C VAL A 937 26.80 3.19 -16.02
N LYS A 938 28.11 3.21 -15.84
CA LYS A 938 28.89 2.14 -15.22
C LYS A 938 29.82 2.77 -14.19
N ASP A 939 29.82 2.26 -12.96
CA ASP A 939 30.62 2.82 -11.85
C ASP A 939 30.41 4.34 -11.69
N GLY A 940 29.17 4.80 -11.85
CA GLY A 940 28.79 6.21 -11.74
C GLY A 940 29.24 7.12 -12.88
N LYS A 941 29.83 6.58 -13.95
CA LYS A 941 30.26 7.32 -15.13
C LYS A 941 29.42 6.98 -16.35
N ALA A 942 29.09 7.99 -17.15
CA ALA A 942 28.41 7.81 -18.43
C ALA A 942 29.16 6.79 -19.29
N LYS A 943 28.45 5.76 -19.78
CA LYS A 943 29.06 4.67 -20.54
C LYS A 943 28.09 4.13 -21.60
N SER A 944 28.49 4.20 -22.84
CA SER A 944 27.71 3.62 -23.94
C SER A 944 27.67 2.08 -23.87
N PRO A 945 26.52 1.43 -23.97
CA PRO A 945 26.43 -0.03 -24.11
C PRO A 945 27.16 -0.54 -25.36
N LYS A 946 27.19 0.25 -26.43
CA LYS A 946 27.87 -0.06 -27.69
C LYS A 946 29.35 -0.32 -27.51
N ASP A 947 30.01 0.37 -26.59
CA ASP A 947 31.42 0.22 -26.27
C ASP A 947 31.69 -0.96 -25.32
N GLN A 948 30.66 -1.70 -24.89
CA GLN A 948 30.81 -2.82 -23.95
C GLN A 948 30.68 -4.16 -24.66
N LEU A 949 31.52 -5.11 -24.23
CA LEU A 949 31.38 -6.51 -24.67
C LEU A 949 30.16 -7.18 -24.07
N SER A 950 29.74 -6.77 -22.88
CA SER A 950 28.61 -7.31 -22.14
C SER A 950 27.83 -6.22 -21.40
N MET A 951 26.63 -6.52 -20.89
CA MET A 951 25.80 -5.62 -20.10
C MET A 951 26.23 -5.50 -18.63
N ASN A 952 27.25 -6.22 -18.19
CA ASN A 952 27.65 -6.31 -16.79
C ASN A 952 27.99 -4.93 -16.19
N GLY A 953 27.31 -4.57 -15.13
CA GLY A 953 27.44 -3.30 -14.40
C GLY A 953 26.92 -2.07 -15.16
N ILE A 954 26.14 -2.25 -16.23
CA ILE A 954 25.53 -1.12 -16.98
C ILE A 954 24.08 -0.95 -16.52
N THR A 955 23.80 0.21 -15.91
CA THR A 955 22.47 0.59 -15.45
C THR A 955 21.90 1.75 -16.25
N ILE A 956 20.60 1.75 -16.45
CA ILE A 956 19.84 2.86 -17.04
C ILE A 956 19.68 3.93 -15.97
N GLN A 957 20.18 5.13 -16.23
CA GLN A 957 20.02 6.29 -15.36
C GLN A 957 18.79 7.12 -15.73
N GLY A 958 18.47 7.19 -17.01
CA GLY A 958 17.31 7.90 -17.53
C GLY A 958 17.11 7.63 -19.02
N SER A 959 15.94 7.99 -19.52
CA SER A 959 15.57 7.83 -20.92
C SER A 959 14.71 8.99 -21.41
N SER A 960 14.85 9.32 -22.71
CA SER A 960 13.88 10.11 -23.45
C SER A 960 13.28 9.23 -24.53
N PHE A 961 11.97 9.30 -24.72
CA PHE A 961 11.27 8.52 -25.73
C PHE A 961 10.84 9.42 -26.87
N ALA A 962 11.04 8.96 -28.08
CA ALA A 962 10.67 9.71 -29.27
C ALA A 962 9.80 8.90 -30.22
N VAL A 963 9.01 9.64 -30.98
CA VAL A 963 8.27 9.12 -32.14
C VAL A 963 8.84 9.76 -33.39
N VAL A 964 9.26 8.97 -34.36
CA VAL A 964 9.82 9.48 -35.63
C VAL A 964 8.85 9.20 -36.77
N HIS A 965 8.58 10.24 -37.53
CA HIS A 965 7.76 10.20 -38.75
C HIS A 965 8.53 10.76 -39.93
N LEU A 966 8.44 10.11 -41.07
CA LEU A 966 8.95 10.62 -42.34
C LEU A 966 7.86 11.49 -43.00
N ILE A 967 8.19 12.72 -43.42
CA ILE A 967 7.30 13.64 -44.11
C ILE A 967 7.81 14.00 -45.51
N ASN A 968 6.87 14.28 -46.44
CA ASN A 968 7.17 14.64 -47.81
C ASN A 968 7.44 16.14 -48.04
N GLY A 969 7.85 16.83 -46.99
CA GLY A 969 8.15 18.28 -47.08
C GLY A 969 8.99 18.78 -45.92
N THR A 970 9.34 20.08 -45.93
CA THR A 970 10.17 20.70 -44.88
C THR A 970 9.42 21.76 -44.12
N LEU A 971 9.51 21.71 -42.78
CA LEU A 971 8.90 22.70 -41.88
C LEU A 971 9.80 23.93 -41.80
N LYS A 972 9.20 25.10 -41.66
CA LYS A 972 9.90 26.40 -41.59
C LYS A 972 9.74 27.02 -40.22
N HIS A 973 10.86 27.55 -39.68
CA HIS A 973 10.87 28.33 -38.43
C HIS A 973 10.73 29.83 -38.69
N THR A 974 10.82 30.28 -39.97
CA THR A 974 10.71 31.67 -40.36
C THR A 974 10.03 31.78 -41.74
N ASP A 975 9.32 32.85 -41.97
CA ASP A 975 8.59 33.15 -43.21
C ASP A 975 9.54 33.41 -44.38
N LYS A 976 10.77 33.90 -44.11
CA LYS A 976 11.76 34.22 -45.13
C LYS A 976 13.18 33.82 -44.68
N MET A 977 13.87 33.11 -45.54
CA MET A 977 15.30 32.85 -45.38
C MET A 977 16.09 34.18 -45.48
N PRO A 978 17.04 34.42 -44.56
CA PRO A 978 17.85 35.64 -44.64
C PRO A 978 18.72 35.64 -45.91
N ASP A 979 18.95 36.81 -46.48
CA ASP A 979 19.97 37.00 -47.50
C ASP A 979 21.34 36.98 -46.85
N PHE A 980 22.07 35.84 -46.97
CA PHE A 980 23.38 35.61 -46.36
C PHE A 980 24.47 36.58 -46.88
N SER A 981 24.24 37.28 -48.01
CA SER A 981 25.14 38.30 -48.55
C SER A 981 24.93 39.68 -47.91
N ASN A 982 23.76 39.91 -47.28
CA ASN A 982 23.34 41.14 -46.66
C ASN A 982 23.59 41.20 -45.15
N MET A 983 24.57 42.01 -44.73
CA MET A 983 24.91 42.10 -43.30
C MET A 983 23.75 42.54 -42.39
N HIS A 984 22.78 43.36 -42.88
CA HIS A 984 21.64 43.82 -42.10
C HIS A 984 20.62 42.70 -41.87
N ASP A 985 20.36 41.89 -42.88
CA ASP A 985 19.50 40.71 -42.80
C ASP A 985 20.10 39.67 -41.88
N CYS A 986 21.40 39.39 -41.98
CA CYS A 986 22.14 38.51 -41.11
C CYS A 986 22.01 38.93 -39.64
N LYS A 987 22.30 40.20 -39.30
CA LYS A 987 22.19 40.72 -37.93
C LYS A 987 20.77 40.65 -37.37
N ARG A 988 19.75 40.98 -38.22
CA ARG A 988 18.34 40.88 -37.83
C ARG A 988 17.93 39.45 -37.54
N TYR A 989 18.37 38.50 -38.36
CA TYR A 989 18.07 37.07 -38.17
C TYR A 989 18.72 36.55 -36.90
N LEU A 990 20.00 36.74 -36.65
CA LEU A 990 20.74 36.29 -35.47
C LEU A 990 20.16 36.88 -34.16
N LYS A 991 19.60 38.08 -34.22
CA LYS A 991 18.95 38.72 -33.09
C LYS A 991 17.58 38.05 -32.79
N ARG A 992 16.85 37.66 -33.83
CA ARG A 992 15.51 37.07 -33.71
C ARG A 992 15.54 35.59 -33.33
N TYR A 993 16.48 34.84 -33.89
CA TYR A 993 16.59 33.40 -33.74
C TYR A 993 17.94 32.98 -33.17
N PRO A 994 18.31 33.40 -31.96
CA PRO A 994 19.58 33.00 -31.37
C PRO A 994 19.57 31.53 -30.98
N ILE A 995 20.74 30.87 -31.10
CA ILE A 995 20.91 29.58 -30.42
C ILE A 995 21.21 29.87 -28.96
N TYR A 996 20.36 29.43 -28.07
CA TYR A 996 20.40 29.79 -26.64
C TYR A 996 21.72 29.48 -25.96
N ARG A 997 22.13 30.39 -25.05
CA ARG A 997 23.37 30.35 -24.27
C ARG A 997 23.07 30.73 -22.81
N GLY A 998 23.52 29.89 -21.84
CA GLY A 998 23.46 30.23 -20.40
C GLY A 998 22.09 30.37 -19.79
N ALA A 999 21.83 31.40 -19.00
CA ALA A 999 20.57 31.59 -18.26
C ALA A 999 19.30 31.63 -19.13
N ARG A 1000 19.40 32.03 -20.37
CA ARG A 1000 18.28 31.99 -21.31
C ARG A 1000 17.91 30.56 -21.75
N ASP A 1001 18.92 29.68 -21.89
CA ASP A 1001 18.66 28.26 -22.17
C ASP A 1001 17.89 27.59 -21.01
N GLU A 1002 18.21 27.96 -19.78
CA GLU A 1002 17.53 27.45 -18.58
C GLU A 1002 16.10 27.98 -18.47
N GLN A 1003 15.88 29.25 -18.83
CA GLN A 1003 14.56 29.84 -18.88
C GLN A 1003 13.71 29.24 -20.01
N ALA A 1004 14.27 28.96 -21.16
CA ALA A 1004 13.61 28.26 -22.26
C ALA A 1004 13.25 26.81 -21.88
N ARG A 1005 14.13 26.11 -21.17
CA ARG A 1005 13.86 24.79 -20.60
C ARG A 1005 12.73 24.85 -19.56
N MET A 1006 12.70 25.86 -18.69
CA MET A 1006 11.61 26.04 -17.72
C MET A 1006 10.27 26.34 -18.40
N MET A 1007 10.25 27.17 -19.45
CA MET A 1007 9.06 27.44 -20.23
C MET A 1007 8.54 26.20 -20.96
N LEU A 1008 9.42 25.40 -21.55
CA LEU A 1008 9.09 24.12 -22.16
C LEU A 1008 8.49 23.18 -21.10
N LYS A 1009 9.10 23.06 -19.94
CA LYS A 1009 8.63 22.26 -18.82
C LYS A 1009 7.26 22.73 -18.30
N GLN A 1010 7.04 24.04 -18.19
CA GLN A 1010 5.76 24.62 -17.80
C GLN A 1010 4.66 24.42 -18.84
N SER A 1011 4.99 24.47 -20.14
CA SER A 1011 4.04 24.16 -21.21
C SER A 1011 3.63 22.70 -21.21
N MET A 1012 4.53 21.80 -20.88
CA MET A 1012 4.28 20.37 -20.71
C MET A 1012 3.44 20.08 -19.46
N GLN A 1013 3.71 20.75 -18.32
CA GLN A 1013 2.95 20.57 -17.08
C GLN A 1013 1.50 21.12 -17.13
N LYS A 1014 1.23 22.08 -18.00
CA LYS A 1014 -0.13 22.62 -18.19
C LYS A 1014 -1.04 21.73 -19.04
N ARG A 1015 -0.50 20.67 -19.63
CA ARG A 1015 -1.23 19.72 -20.48
C ARG A 1015 -1.49 18.36 -19.81
N TYR A 1016 -1.02 18.18 -18.55
CA TYR A 1016 -1.31 17.02 -17.70
C TYR A 1016 -2.24 17.37 -16.55
#